data_145df11043d3dbcb7cd74254f43bab35
#
_entry.id   145df11043d3dbcb7cd74254f43bab35
#
_cell.length_a   1.000
_cell.length_b   1.000
_cell.length_c   1.000
_cell.angle_alpha   90.00
_cell.angle_beta   90.00
_cell.angle_gamma   90.00
#
_symmetry.space_group_name_H-M   'P 1'
#
loop_
_entity.id
_entity.type
_entity.pdbx_description
1 polymer ?
#
loop_
_entity_poly.entity_id
_entity_poly.type
_entity_poly.pdbx_seq_one_letter_code
_entity_poly.pdbx_strand_id
1 'polypeptide(L)'
;MKGYALFSAISCLLCAIIVLTTHWLSYLLLFIWLIRLAATRRKELIIYTCLLMSATFFFAGFEKNHNRTALLAEDQLFLIELDPNKLKIDGDQIQFYGTVKEAGTKVKLAEKVVVFYRLSTEEEKNNWKKQQKVEDFIVTGSLAKPEKNRNLNQFDYHRYLYRNKIHWIVEATTIDIHSELQQQTFFDKLNLKNLRQNILAHIESETTATIASYIKTLLFADTSSIDDQVMSGYKEIGIIHLLSISGLHIQFFITGLTYILWRLGVTRERTYLLLLIFLPLYGSLTGWGTSIFRAIVMSLLSQTGARIRKPISGLDAWSWTLIFGLWLNPYQIFSIGFQLSYLLSLTLMLFSDSLFNLSKRASINNVAISFILTLISIPILSFHFFEFSWIGMFANLIFVPLFTWVVMPLSIFLFASSYLLSGTLFFHFLSNLMESLLEMTEWLVLKIKLFPYSTIVTGRVPFGLFILMIIGLILFIVALEGRKKIKRSVVLLVVVFTIFIYYQKYNPFGEVLVLDVGQGDAILIKKPFGAGVYLIDTGGAMAFEKEEWQIRKKQSTVASRVLIPVIKSLGVTQIDQVFITHGDEDHMGELKELAESINIKKLIFPVGTTKKQPFYEAAQTLEKNGTKLSALTAENTQKQLFGPSLAVLWPLKAGEGENNDSLVLYGKIGDYYWLFPGDIEEAGEAELAALYPNLRVDILKVAHHGSQTSTSEKFVQQLNPKIALISCGLNNRYNHPNEAVMERFVELNTTVYRTDLQGSFRYTYSDDLTRVKERDF
;
A
#
# COMPACT_ATOMS: atom_id res chain seq x y z
N MET A 1 -6.73 40.13 5.45
CA MET A 1 -5.35 39.58 5.50
C MET A 1 -5.26 38.45 4.45
N LYS A 2 -5.09 38.77 3.17
CA LYS A 2 -5.06 37.75 2.10
C LYS A 2 -3.76 36.93 2.19
N GLY A 3 -3.88 35.58 2.33
CA GLY A 3 -2.78 34.61 2.31
C GLY A 3 -2.03 34.42 3.65
N TYR A 4 -2.38 35.12 4.72
CA TYR A 4 -1.66 35.00 6.00
C TYR A 4 -2.10 33.81 6.84
N ALA A 5 -3.27 33.22 6.58
CA ALA A 5 -3.71 32.01 7.25
C ALA A 5 -2.78 30.79 6.98
N LEU A 6 -1.99 30.85 5.91
CA LEU A 6 -0.97 29.84 5.60
C LEU A 6 0.06 29.68 6.73
N PHE A 7 0.49 30.80 7.36
CA PHE A 7 1.42 30.72 8.50
C PHE A 7 0.85 29.92 9.66
N SER A 8 -0.42 30.19 10.00
CA SER A 8 -1.11 29.46 11.06
C SER A 8 -1.31 27.99 10.69
N ALA A 9 -1.70 27.70 9.46
CA ALA A 9 -1.96 26.35 8.99
C ALA A 9 -0.70 25.47 9.03
N ILE A 10 0.46 25.98 8.57
CA ILE A 10 1.74 25.26 8.64
C ILE A 10 2.18 25.09 10.09
N SER A 11 2.01 26.11 10.95
CA SER A 11 2.30 26.00 12.38
C SER A 11 1.47 24.93 13.06
N CYS A 12 0.17 24.85 12.76
CA CYS A 12 -0.74 23.81 13.26
C CYS A 12 -0.34 22.42 12.75
N LEU A 13 0.05 22.29 11.48
CA LEU A 13 0.53 21.04 10.92
C LEU A 13 1.77 20.52 11.65
N LEU A 14 2.78 21.38 11.83
CA LEU A 14 4.00 21.02 12.55
C LEU A 14 3.72 20.68 14.02
N CYS A 15 2.82 21.42 14.66
CA CYS A 15 2.36 21.13 16.02
C CYS A 15 1.71 19.75 16.13
N ALA A 16 0.80 19.39 15.21
CA ALA A 16 0.16 18.10 15.17
C ALA A 16 1.18 16.96 14.94
N ILE A 17 2.16 17.16 14.05
CA ILE A 17 3.25 16.20 13.82
C ILE A 17 4.05 15.98 15.11
N ILE A 18 4.40 17.05 15.84
CA ILE A 18 5.14 16.97 17.10
C ILE A 18 4.39 16.14 18.13
N VAL A 19 3.09 16.41 18.31
CA VAL A 19 2.26 15.67 19.27
C VAL A 19 2.17 14.19 18.95
N LEU A 20 2.05 13.86 17.65
CA LEU A 20 1.84 12.46 17.22
C LEU A 20 3.14 11.67 17.10
N THR A 21 4.27 12.29 16.73
CA THR A 21 5.51 11.57 16.40
C THR A 21 6.66 11.81 17.37
N THR A 22 6.66 12.94 18.10
CA THR A 22 7.75 13.38 19.01
C THR A 22 9.14 13.42 18.35
N HIS A 23 9.20 13.57 17.01
CA HIS A 23 10.45 13.53 16.26
C HIS A 23 11.20 14.88 16.36
N TRP A 24 12.48 14.87 16.70
CA TRP A 24 13.29 16.09 16.95
C TRP A 24 13.29 17.09 15.79
N LEU A 25 13.30 16.60 14.55
CA LEU A 25 13.29 17.44 13.37
C LEU A 25 12.02 18.32 13.26
N SER A 26 10.87 17.80 13.73
CA SER A 26 9.61 18.54 13.72
C SER A 26 9.69 19.77 14.62
N TYR A 27 10.41 19.67 15.74
CA TYR A 27 10.69 20.81 16.62
C TYR A 27 11.60 21.84 15.95
N LEU A 28 12.66 21.38 15.26
CA LEU A 28 13.55 22.25 14.52
C LEU A 28 12.82 23.00 13.40
N LEU A 29 11.99 22.29 12.62
CA LEU A 29 11.19 22.90 11.56
C LEU A 29 10.18 23.91 12.10
N LEU A 30 9.52 23.59 13.22
CA LEU A 30 8.62 24.52 13.88
C LEU A 30 9.39 25.77 14.36
N PHE A 31 10.55 25.60 14.97
CA PHE A 31 11.38 26.71 15.43
C PHE A 31 11.78 27.65 14.29
N ILE A 32 12.30 27.12 13.17
CA ILE A 32 12.63 27.88 11.97
C ILE A 32 11.40 28.63 11.43
N TRP A 33 10.25 27.94 11.41
CA TRP A 33 9.00 28.52 10.93
C TRP A 33 8.48 29.64 11.84
N LEU A 34 8.62 29.50 13.16
CA LEU A 34 8.26 30.56 14.11
C LEU A 34 9.18 31.79 14.01
N ILE A 35 10.48 31.61 13.75
CA ILE A 35 11.37 32.72 13.41
C ILE A 35 10.85 33.45 12.17
N ARG A 36 10.47 32.74 11.13
CA ARG A 36 9.89 33.32 9.91
C ARG A 36 8.59 34.06 10.19
N LEU A 37 7.74 33.52 11.07
CA LEU A 37 6.51 34.15 11.51
C LEU A 37 6.81 35.45 12.29
N ALA A 38 7.74 35.41 13.22
CA ALA A 38 8.17 36.59 14.00
C ALA A 38 8.76 37.70 13.09
N ALA A 39 9.50 37.31 12.05
CA ALA A 39 10.05 38.25 11.06
C ALA A 39 8.97 39.01 10.27
N THR A 40 7.72 38.56 10.28
CA THR A 40 6.60 39.33 9.70
C THR A 40 6.26 40.58 10.48
N ARG A 41 6.69 40.69 11.75
CA ARG A 41 6.43 41.80 12.70
C ARG A 41 4.94 42.11 12.93
N ARG A 42 4.01 41.18 12.56
CA ARG A 42 2.57 41.38 12.70
C ARG A 42 2.08 40.70 14.00
N LYS A 43 1.92 41.50 15.04
CA LYS A 43 1.51 41.03 16.38
C LYS A 43 0.21 40.23 16.35
N GLU A 44 -0.80 40.74 15.63
CA GLU A 44 -2.12 40.05 15.51
C GLU A 44 -1.97 38.67 14.90
N LEU A 45 -1.17 38.50 13.84
CA LEU A 45 -0.92 37.22 13.19
C LEU A 45 -0.23 36.23 14.14
N ILE A 46 0.76 36.72 14.89
CA ILE A 46 1.50 35.92 15.87
C ILE A 46 0.54 35.41 16.97
N ILE A 47 -0.23 36.29 17.58
CA ILE A 47 -1.20 35.93 18.63
C ILE A 47 -2.20 34.93 18.11
N TYR A 48 -2.76 35.19 16.93
CA TYR A 48 -3.75 34.30 16.30
C TYR A 48 -3.17 32.91 15.98
N THR A 49 -1.94 32.87 15.47
CA THR A 49 -1.24 31.61 15.21
C THR A 49 -0.98 30.83 16.50
N CYS A 50 -0.55 31.49 17.58
CA CYS A 50 -0.34 30.86 18.87
C CYS A 50 -1.64 30.27 19.44
N LEU A 51 -2.76 30.97 19.32
CA LEU A 51 -4.07 30.46 19.75
C LEU A 51 -4.48 29.21 18.95
N LEU A 52 -4.33 29.23 17.63
CA LEU A 52 -4.64 28.08 16.77
C LEU A 52 -3.71 26.89 17.03
N MET A 53 -2.42 27.15 17.28
CA MET A 53 -1.47 26.10 17.68
C MET A 53 -1.87 25.46 19.03
N SER A 54 -2.24 26.28 20.01
CA SER A 54 -2.69 25.78 21.33
C SER A 54 -3.95 24.92 21.18
N ALA A 55 -4.91 25.35 20.36
CA ALA A 55 -6.09 24.57 20.05
C ALA A 55 -5.70 23.25 19.34
N THR A 56 -4.80 23.30 18.36
CA THR A 56 -4.34 22.09 17.65
C THR A 56 -3.59 21.16 18.58
N PHE A 57 -2.76 21.66 19.48
CA PHE A 57 -2.07 20.87 20.50
C PHE A 57 -3.08 20.15 21.39
N PHE A 58 -4.12 20.86 21.85
CA PHE A 58 -5.19 20.29 22.66
C PHE A 58 -5.95 19.19 21.89
N PHE A 59 -6.45 19.48 20.68
CA PHE A 59 -7.19 18.48 19.89
C PHE A 59 -6.35 17.26 19.51
N ALA A 60 -5.12 17.47 19.06
CA ALA A 60 -4.23 16.36 18.70
C ALA A 60 -3.82 15.54 19.95
N GLY A 61 -3.56 16.20 21.07
CA GLY A 61 -3.27 15.54 22.34
C GLY A 61 -4.47 14.78 22.90
N PHE A 62 -5.67 15.38 22.83
CA PHE A 62 -6.92 14.73 23.20
C PHE A 62 -7.14 13.46 22.38
N GLU A 63 -7.04 13.54 21.04
CA GLU A 63 -7.19 12.41 20.15
C GLU A 63 -6.16 11.30 20.42
N LYS A 64 -4.90 11.67 20.66
CA LYS A 64 -3.83 10.70 21.00
C LYS A 64 -4.13 9.98 22.33
N ASN A 65 -4.58 10.71 23.34
CA ASN A 65 -4.83 10.14 24.66
C ASN A 65 -6.11 9.30 24.73
N HIS A 66 -7.11 9.61 23.88
CA HIS A 66 -8.36 8.85 23.79
C HIS A 66 -8.30 7.71 22.77
N ASN A 67 -7.23 7.59 21.98
CA ASN A 67 -7.04 6.47 21.07
C ASN A 67 -6.56 5.23 21.85
N ARG A 68 -7.46 4.65 22.63
CA ARG A 68 -7.27 3.47 23.49
C ARG A 68 -8.45 2.52 23.30
N THR A 69 -8.23 1.26 23.64
CA THR A 69 -9.28 0.23 23.62
C THR A 69 -9.81 -0.02 25.01
N ALA A 70 -11.11 -0.27 25.09
CA ALA A 70 -11.80 -0.76 26.29
C ALA A 70 -12.10 -2.26 26.20
N LEU A 71 -11.93 -2.88 25.01
CA LEU A 71 -12.12 -4.31 24.80
C LEU A 71 -10.96 -5.09 25.44
N LEU A 72 -11.27 -6.26 25.98
CA LEU A 72 -10.30 -7.20 26.59
C LEU A 72 -10.13 -8.40 25.65
N ALA A 73 -8.94 -8.99 25.63
CA ALA A 73 -8.65 -10.15 24.80
C ALA A 73 -9.55 -11.37 25.08
N GLU A 74 -10.17 -11.41 26.27
CA GLU A 74 -11.06 -12.50 26.73
C GLU A 74 -12.51 -12.33 26.25
N ASP A 75 -12.87 -11.13 25.72
CA ASP A 75 -14.21 -10.87 25.22
C ASP A 75 -14.45 -11.74 23.98
N GLN A 76 -15.55 -12.49 23.93
CA GLN A 76 -15.88 -13.46 22.87
C GLN A 76 -17.23 -13.20 22.19
N LEU A 77 -18.12 -12.43 22.83
CA LEU A 77 -19.45 -12.11 22.31
C LEU A 77 -19.59 -10.62 22.14
N PHE A 78 -19.97 -10.19 20.95
CA PHE A 78 -20.01 -8.78 20.55
C PHE A 78 -21.34 -8.47 19.88
N LEU A 79 -21.93 -7.33 20.23
CA LEU A 79 -22.96 -6.68 19.41
C LEU A 79 -22.28 -5.63 18.53
N ILE A 80 -22.25 -5.87 17.21
CA ILE A 80 -21.53 -5.03 16.25
C ILE A 80 -22.50 -4.43 15.24
N GLU A 81 -22.51 -3.09 15.15
CA GLU A 81 -23.17 -2.38 14.06
C GLU A 81 -22.33 -2.49 12.79
N LEU A 82 -22.86 -3.15 11.77
CA LEU A 82 -22.24 -3.26 10.46
C LEU A 82 -22.44 -1.99 9.64
N ASP A 83 -21.36 -1.47 9.05
CA ASP A 83 -21.44 -0.46 8.00
C ASP A 83 -21.41 -1.16 6.62
N PRO A 84 -22.56 -1.26 5.91
CA PRO A 84 -22.63 -2.00 4.65
C PRO A 84 -21.75 -1.40 3.56
N ASN A 85 -21.39 -0.11 3.70
CA ASN A 85 -20.45 0.56 2.78
C ASN A 85 -19.00 0.07 2.91
N LYS A 86 -18.70 -0.69 3.95
CA LYS A 86 -17.38 -1.22 4.25
C LYS A 86 -17.37 -2.75 4.32
N LEU A 87 -18.43 -3.37 3.84
CA LEU A 87 -18.52 -4.82 3.66
C LEU A 87 -17.79 -5.22 2.38
N LYS A 88 -16.90 -6.18 2.49
CA LYS A 88 -16.20 -6.81 1.37
C LYS A 88 -16.42 -8.31 1.45
N ILE A 89 -16.88 -8.88 0.35
CA ILE A 89 -17.07 -10.33 0.18
C ILE A 89 -16.13 -10.75 -0.94
N ASP A 90 -15.15 -11.57 -0.62
CA ASP A 90 -14.17 -12.06 -1.57
C ASP A 90 -13.92 -13.56 -1.38
N GLY A 91 -14.32 -14.36 -2.37
CA GLY A 91 -14.28 -15.81 -2.25
C GLY A 91 -15.06 -16.31 -1.04
N ASP A 92 -14.39 -17.05 -0.19
CA ASP A 92 -14.88 -17.65 1.05
C ASP A 92 -14.78 -16.72 2.28
N GLN A 93 -14.38 -15.45 2.08
CA GLN A 93 -14.13 -14.54 3.20
C GLN A 93 -14.99 -13.28 3.14
N ILE A 94 -15.53 -12.93 4.29
CA ILE A 94 -16.12 -11.63 4.56
C ILE A 94 -15.15 -10.83 5.41
N GLN A 95 -14.99 -9.56 5.04
CA GLN A 95 -14.31 -8.56 5.84
C GLN A 95 -15.21 -7.32 5.93
N PHE A 96 -15.46 -6.84 7.13
CA PHE A 96 -16.12 -5.56 7.31
C PHE A 96 -15.56 -4.75 8.48
N TYR A 97 -15.83 -3.46 8.44
CA TYR A 97 -15.56 -2.56 9.54
C TYR A 97 -16.86 -2.31 10.29
N GLY A 98 -16.88 -2.63 11.58
CA GLY A 98 -18.03 -2.43 12.44
C GLY A 98 -17.73 -1.57 13.66
N THR A 99 -18.78 -1.15 14.34
CA THR A 99 -18.69 -0.46 15.63
C THR A 99 -19.27 -1.39 16.69
N VAL A 100 -18.46 -1.79 17.67
CA VAL A 100 -18.89 -2.59 18.81
C VAL A 100 -19.75 -1.72 19.71
N LYS A 101 -21.00 -2.11 19.93
CA LYS A 101 -21.94 -1.47 20.87
C LYS A 101 -21.87 -2.11 22.24
N GLU A 102 -21.71 -3.44 22.27
CA GLU A 102 -21.65 -4.22 23.51
C GLU A 102 -20.61 -5.34 23.36
N ALA A 103 -19.93 -5.66 24.47
CA ALA A 103 -19.00 -6.78 24.55
C ALA A 103 -19.07 -7.40 25.95
N GLY A 104 -19.49 -8.65 26.06
CA GLY A 104 -19.72 -9.32 27.36
C GLY A 104 -20.68 -8.54 28.24
N THR A 105 -20.21 -8.07 29.40
CA THR A 105 -20.99 -7.26 30.34
C THR A 105 -20.91 -5.75 30.10
N LYS A 106 -20.11 -5.30 29.13
CA LYS A 106 -19.88 -3.88 28.82
C LYS A 106 -20.91 -3.39 27.81
N VAL A 107 -21.68 -2.40 28.19
CA VAL A 107 -22.73 -1.78 27.37
C VAL A 107 -22.33 -0.36 26.99
N LYS A 108 -22.80 0.10 25.82
CA LYS A 108 -22.55 1.46 25.28
C LYS A 108 -21.08 1.71 24.90
N LEU A 109 -20.44 0.73 24.31
CA LEU A 109 -19.17 0.92 23.63
C LEU A 109 -19.41 1.63 22.28
N ALA A 110 -18.40 2.31 21.77
CA ALA A 110 -18.41 2.90 20.42
C ALA A 110 -17.03 2.67 19.75
N GLU A 111 -16.49 1.46 19.92
CA GLU A 111 -15.15 1.11 19.46
C GLU A 111 -15.19 0.46 18.09
N LYS A 112 -14.33 0.92 17.18
CA LYS A 112 -14.23 0.38 15.83
C LYS A 112 -13.38 -0.87 15.82
N VAL A 113 -13.85 -1.89 15.09
CA VAL A 113 -13.15 -3.16 14.87
C VAL A 113 -13.17 -3.52 13.38
N VAL A 114 -12.25 -4.39 13.00
CA VAL A 114 -12.32 -5.12 11.72
C VAL A 114 -12.76 -6.53 12.03
N VAL A 115 -13.78 -7.03 11.35
CA VAL A 115 -14.28 -8.37 11.50
C VAL A 115 -13.90 -9.18 10.28
N PHE A 116 -13.31 -10.36 10.49
CA PHE A 116 -13.10 -11.38 9.47
C PHE A 116 -13.96 -12.58 9.78
N TYR A 117 -14.67 -13.06 8.78
CA TYR A 117 -15.51 -14.26 8.89
C TYR A 117 -15.34 -15.14 7.66
N ARG A 118 -15.23 -16.45 7.86
CA ARG A 118 -15.11 -17.41 6.79
C ARG A 118 -16.46 -18.06 6.51
N LEU A 119 -16.92 -17.89 5.28
CA LEU A 119 -18.18 -18.47 4.80
C LEU A 119 -18.07 -19.98 4.68
N SER A 120 -19.12 -20.66 5.10
CA SER A 120 -19.20 -22.12 5.06
C SER A 120 -19.84 -22.64 3.76
N THR A 121 -20.77 -21.87 3.15
CA THR A 121 -21.51 -22.28 1.95
C THR A 121 -21.68 -21.13 0.95
N GLU A 122 -21.91 -21.51 -0.32
CA GLU A 122 -22.23 -20.51 -1.37
C GLU A 122 -23.57 -19.82 -1.13
N GLU A 123 -24.53 -20.51 -0.54
CA GLU A 123 -25.84 -19.94 -0.18
C GLU A 123 -25.67 -18.81 0.86
N GLU A 124 -24.84 -19.02 1.86
CA GLU A 124 -24.49 -18.03 2.85
C GLU A 124 -23.84 -16.79 2.18
N LYS A 125 -22.90 -17.01 1.24
CA LYS A 125 -22.29 -15.94 0.44
C LYS A 125 -23.31 -15.11 -0.31
N ASN A 126 -24.29 -15.78 -0.93
CA ASN A 126 -25.33 -15.12 -1.71
C ASN A 126 -26.31 -14.34 -0.80
N ASN A 127 -26.53 -14.80 0.43
CA ASN A 127 -27.31 -14.08 1.42
C ASN A 127 -26.59 -12.82 1.89
N TRP A 128 -25.28 -12.91 2.16
CA TRP A 128 -24.46 -11.74 2.50
C TRP A 128 -24.37 -10.70 1.39
N LYS A 129 -24.35 -11.10 0.12
CA LYS A 129 -24.40 -10.13 -1.01
C LYS A 129 -25.70 -9.34 -1.06
N LYS A 130 -26.79 -9.86 -0.50
CA LYS A 130 -28.08 -9.16 -0.42
C LYS A 130 -28.16 -8.21 0.76
N GLN A 131 -27.18 -8.26 1.68
CA GLN A 131 -27.13 -7.39 2.86
C GLN A 131 -26.83 -5.94 2.48
N GLN A 132 -27.85 -5.11 2.47
CA GLN A 132 -27.74 -3.70 2.03
C GLN A 132 -28.08 -2.69 3.12
N LYS A 133 -28.35 -3.14 4.35
CA LYS A 133 -28.79 -2.27 5.43
C LYS A 133 -27.78 -2.23 6.55
N VAL A 134 -27.79 -1.10 7.27
CA VAL A 134 -27.13 -1.03 8.59
C VAL A 134 -27.94 -1.88 9.54
N GLU A 135 -27.34 -2.91 10.08
CA GLU A 135 -27.95 -3.83 11.03
C GLU A 135 -26.96 -4.16 12.15
N ASP A 136 -27.50 -4.54 13.29
CA ASP A 136 -26.71 -5.02 14.41
C ASP A 136 -26.60 -6.54 14.31
N PHE A 137 -25.37 -7.04 14.46
CA PHE A 137 -25.07 -8.46 14.42
C PHE A 137 -24.51 -8.90 15.77
N ILE A 138 -24.95 -10.06 16.21
CA ILE A 138 -24.31 -10.80 17.30
C ILE A 138 -23.16 -11.57 16.68
N VAL A 139 -21.95 -11.22 17.05
CA VAL A 139 -20.72 -11.86 16.55
C VAL A 139 -20.07 -12.61 17.69
N THR A 140 -19.88 -13.93 17.51
CA THR A 140 -19.06 -14.74 18.41
C THR A 140 -17.70 -14.96 17.76
N GLY A 141 -16.63 -14.78 18.50
CA GLY A 141 -15.28 -14.94 17.99
C GLY A 141 -14.20 -14.51 18.98
N SER A 142 -12.96 -14.53 18.55
CA SER A 142 -11.81 -14.11 19.34
C SER A 142 -11.27 -12.76 18.89
N LEU A 143 -10.67 -12.02 19.83
CA LEU A 143 -9.97 -10.79 19.56
C LEU A 143 -8.48 -11.06 19.29
N ALA A 144 -8.04 -10.76 18.08
CA ALA A 144 -6.64 -10.79 17.69
C ALA A 144 -6.06 -9.38 17.63
N LYS A 145 -4.84 -9.18 18.14
CA LYS A 145 -4.12 -7.93 17.94
C LYS A 145 -3.58 -7.89 16.51
N PRO A 146 -3.75 -6.75 15.80
CA PRO A 146 -3.10 -6.57 14.50
C PRO A 146 -1.60 -6.77 14.62
N GLU A 147 -1.02 -7.57 13.73
CA GLU A 147 0.42 -7.82 13.70
C GLU A 147 1.18 -6.57 13.27
N LYS A 148 2.33 -6.35 13.92
CA LYS A 148 3.32 -5.35 13.49
C LYS A 148 4.01 -5.84 12.22
N ASN A 149 4.59 -4.91 11.46
CA ASN A 149 5.45 -5.31 10.34
C ASN A 149 6.66 -6.10 10.84
N ARG A 150 6.96 -7.20 10.17
CA ARG A 150 8.03 -8.15 10.54
C ARG A 150 9.18 -8.14 9.53
N ASN A 151 8.98 -7.49 8.37
CA ASN A 151 9.98 -7.36 7.32
C ASN A 151 10.41 -5.92 7.10
N LEU A 152 11.61 -5.76 6.56
CA LEU A 152 12.19 -4.47 6.21
C LEU A 152 11.26 -3.71 5.26
N ASN A 153 10.90 -2.47 5.64
CA ASN A 153 10.09 -1.57 4.83
C ASN A 153 8.69 -2.10 4.41
N GLN A 154 8.23 -3.18 5.02
CA GLN A 154 6.90 -3.71 4.82
C GLN A 154 5.83 -2.71 5.32
N PHE A 155 4.64 -2.75 4.73
CA PHE A 155 3.50 -1.97 5.20
C PHE A 155 3.10 -2.38 6.62
N ASP A 156 3.06 -1.42 7.54
CA ASP A 156 2.70 -1.64 8.94
C ASP A 156 1.17 -1.55 9.11
N TYR A 157 0.50 -2.72 9.04
CA TYR A 157 -0.95 -2.81 9.17
C TYR A 157 -1.44 -2.47 10.58
N HIS A 158 -0.69 -2.84 11.63
CA HIS A 158 -0.98 -2.45 13.00
C HIS A 158 -1.04 -0.92 13.16
N ARG A 159 -0.01 -0.23 12.65
CA ARG A 159 0.06 1.24 12.69
C ARG A 159 -1.02 1.89 11.84
N TYR A 160 -1.38 1.29 10.71
CA TYR A 160 -2.49 1.74 9.87
C TYR A 160 -3.83 1.65 10.61
N LEU A 161 -4.14 0.52 11.24
CA LEU A 161 -5.36 0.34 12.02
C LEU A 161 -5.40 1.26 13.24
N TYR A 162 -4.30 1.39 13.99
CA TYR A 162 -4.19 2.32 15.12
C TYR A 162 -4.53 3.76 14.72
N ARG A 163 -4.04 4.23 13.56
CA ARG A 163 -4.35 5.57 13.03
C ARG A 163 -5.82 5.73 12.62
N ASN A 164 -6.49 4.63 12.33
CA ASN A 164 -7.95 4.59 12.09
C ASN A 164 -8.77 4.34 13.36
N LYS A 165 -8.12 4.35 14.54
CA LYS A 165 -8.74 4.09 15.85
C LYS A 165 -9.31 2.67 15.95
N ILE A 166 -8.62 1.70 15.39
CA ILE A 166 -8.95 0.28 15.42
C ILE A 166 -7.80 -0.44 16.13
N HIS A 167 -8.11 -1.09 17.24
CA HIS A 167 -7.12 -1.78 18.08
C HIS A 167 -7.20 -3.29 17.99
N TRP A 168 -8.35 -3.83 17.52
CA TRP A 168 -8.62 -5.25 17.48
C TRP A 168 -9.16 -5.70 16.12
N ILE A 169 -8.82 -6.93 15.78
CA ILE A 169 -9.42 -7.73 14.74
C ILE A 169 -10.29 -8.76 15.43
N VAL A 170 -11.55 -8.88 15.01
CA VAL A 170 -12.45 -9.93 15.45
C VAL A 170 -12.38 -11.06 14.43
N GLU A 171 -11.88 -12.22 14.86
CA GLU A 171 -11.94 -13.46 14.08
C GLU A 171 -13.24 -14.17 14.44
N ALA A 172 -14.28 -13.93 13.65
CA ALA A 172 -15.61 -14.40 13.92
C ALA A 172 -15.73 -15.89 13.58
N THR A 173 -16.36 -16.66 14.49
CA THR A 173 -16.75 -18.06 14.28
C THR A 173 -18.19 -18.15 13.83
N THR A 174 -19.07 -17.29 14.38
CA THR A 174 -20.49 -17.19 13.97
C THR A 174 -20.91 -15.71 13.91
N ILE A 175 -21.82 -15.43 13.00
CA ILE A 175 -22.45 -14.10 12.86
C ILE A 175 -23.95 -14.31 12.70
N ASP A 176 -24.71 -13.84 13.67
CA ASP A 176 -26.17 -13.95 13.67
C ASP A 176 -26.80 -12.54 13.62
N ILE A 177 -27.90 -12.42 12.88
CA ILE A 177 -28.65 -11.17 12.84
C ILE A 177 -29.34 -10.98 14.19
N HIS A 178 -29.10 -9.85 14.84
CA HIS A 178 -29.81 -9.50 16.06
C HIS A 178 -31.23 -9.08 15.72
N SER A 179 -32.13 -10.07 15.71
CA SER A 179 -33.55 -9.92 15.37
C SER A 179 -34.42 -9.41 16.54
N GLU A 180 -33.93 -8.51 17.38
CA GLU A 180 -34.90 -7.69 18.07
C GLU A 180 -35.60 -6.84 17.00
N LEU A 181 -36.89 -7.10 16.79
CA LEU A 181 -37.81 -6.37 15.93
C LEU A 181 -37.73 -4.86 16.22
N GLN A 182 -36.65 -4.21 15.80
CA GLN A 182 -36.63 -2.76 15.68
C GLN A 182 -37.61 -2.45 14.56
N GLN A 183 -38.84 -2.12 14.94
CA GLN A 183 -39.74 -1.43 14.03
C GLN A 183 -38.95 -0.28 13.43
N GLN A 184 -38.67 -0.38 12.12
CA GLN A 184 -37.91 0.63 11.38
C GLN A 184 -38.59 1.97 11.62
N THR A 185 -37.98 2.82 12.42
CA THR A 185 -38.45 4.17 12.64
C THR A 185 -38.31 4.95 11.33
N PHE A 186 -39.10 5.99 11.17
CA PHE A 186 -38.99 6.90 10.00
C PHE A 186 -37.56 7.43 9.84
N PHE A 187 -36.81 7.58 10.94
CA PHE A 187 -35.41 8.02 10.97
C PHE A 187 -34.44 6.96 10.42
N ASP A 188 -34.73 5.67 10.54
CA ASP A 188 -33.89 4.61 9.97
C ASP A 188 -33.97 4.58 8.44
N LYS A 189 -35.11 4.99 7.89
CA LYS A 189 -35.28 5.19 6.42
C LYS A 189 -34.50 6.40 5.91
N LEU A 190 -34.25 7.40 6.75
CA LEU A 190 -33.45 8.59 6.45
C LEU A 190 -31.95 8.39 6.71
N ASN A 191 -31.51 7.19 7.12
CA ASN A 191 -30.10 6.89 7.31
C ASN A 191 -29.35 6.99 5.96
N LEU A 192 -28.40 7.95 5.89
CA LEU A 192 -27.63 8.23 4.69
C LEU A 192 -26.82 7.03 4.19
N LYS A 193 -26.44 6.11 5.10
CA LYS A 193 -25.74 4.88 4.72
C LYS A 193 -26.68 3.95 3.93
N ASN A 194 -27.92 3.78 4.38
CA ASN A 194 -28.94 3.00 3.70
C ASN A 194 -29.35 3.65 2.36
N LEU A 195 -29.49 4.98 2.35
CA LEU A 195 -29.76 5.72 1.11
C LEU A 195 -28.66 5.49 0.07
N ARG A 196 -27.39 5.55 0.51
CA ARG A 196 -26.26 5.28 -0.38
C ARG A 196 -26.33 3.86 -0.96
N GLN A 197 -26.62 2.85 -0.14
CA GLN A 197 -26.72 1.46 -0.60
C GLN A 197 -27.89 1.27 -1.60
N ASN A 198 -29.04 1.87 -1.34
CA ASN A 198 -30.17 1.81 -2.27
C ASN A 198 -29.81 2.44 -3.62
N ILE A 199 -29.07 3.55 -3.63
CA ILE A 199 -28.57 4.17 -4.84
C ILE A 199 -27.60 3.25 -5.58
N LEU A 200 -26.64 2.64 -4.86
CA LEU A 200 -25.65 1.73 -5.47
C LEU A 200 -26.31 0.49 -6.06
N ALA A 201 -27.30 -0.08 -5.37
CA ALA A 201 -28.06 -1.22 -5.85
C ALA A 201 -28.92 -0.86 -7.10
N HIS A 202 -29.52 0.34 -7.12
CA HIS A 202 -30.24 0.81 -8.29
C HIS A 202 -29.32 0.95 -9.51
N ILE A 203 -28.11 1.48 -9.33
CA ILE A 203 -27.14 1.59 -10.44
C ILE A 203 -26.79 0.19 -10.97
N GLU A 204 -26.58 -0.79 -10.09
CA GLU A 204 -26.28 -2.17 -10.49
C GLU A 204 -27.43 -2.86 -11.25
N SER A 205 -28.68 -2.57 -10.90
CA SER A 205 -29.84 -3.15 -11.59
C SER A 205 -30.13 -2.56 -12.96
N GLU A 206 -29.78 -1.28 -13.16
CA GLU A 206 -30.16 -0.53 -14.38
C GLU A 206 -29.04 -0.39 -15.41
N THR A 207 -27.79 -0.74 -15.06
CA THR A 207 -26.64 -0.58 -15.94
C THR A 207 -25.77 -1.83 -15.99
N THR A 208 -24.90 -1.94 -17.00
CA THR A 208 -23.95 -3.06 -17.07
C THR A 208 -22.93 -2.98 -15.92
N ALA A 209 -22.29 -4.11 -15.59
CA ALA A 209 -21.33 -4.19 -14.51
C ALA A 209 -20.17 -3.18 -14.66
N THR A 210 -19.68 -2.98 -15.89
CA THR A 210 -18.63 -2.00 -16.19
C THR A 210 -19.10 -0.59 -15.91
N ILE A 211 -20.25 -0.17 -16.46
CA ILE A 211 -20.82 1.17 -16.25
C ILE A 211 -21.10 1.39 -14.75
N ALA A 212 -21.73 0.43 -14.08
CA ALA A 212 -22.01 0.49 -12.65
C ALA A 212 -20.73 0.74 -11.83
N SER A 213 -19.64 0.02 -12.13
CA SER A 213 -18.38 0.16 -11.42
C SER A 213 -17.80 1.57 -11.53
N TYR A 214 -17.83 2.18 -12.73
CA TYR A 214 -17.35 3.55 -12.93
C TYR A 214 -18.29 4.61 -12.33
N ILE A 215 -19.61 4.47 -12.46
CA ILE A 215 -20.55 5.40 -11.81
C ILE A 215 -20.37 5.37 -10.28
N LYS A 216 -20.31 4.18 -9.67
CA LYS A 216 -20.07 4.01 -8.23
C LYS A 216 -18.74 4.64 -7.79
N THR A 217 -17.70 4.47 -8.58
CA THR A 217 -16.37 5.03 -8.30
C THR A 217 -16.35 6.56 -8.43
N LEU A 218 -16.84 7.10 -9.52
CA LEU A 218 -16.72 8.53 -9.84
C LEU A 218 -17.73 9.41 -9.08
N LEU A 219 -18.92 8.89 -8.78
CA LEU A 219 -19.96 9.66 -8.10
C LEU A 219 -20.10 9.35 -6.61
N PHE A 220 -19.72 8.16 -6.17
CA PHE A 220 -19.91 7.71 -4.77
C PHE A 220 -18.64 7.26 -4.07
N ALA A 221 -17.46 7.39 -4.71
CA ALA A 221 -16.16 6.98 -4.17
C ALA A 221 -16.07 5.48 -3.77
N ASP A 222 -16.82 4.63 -4.47
CA ASP A 222 -16.81 3.19 -4.27
C ASP A 222 -16.03 2.49 -5.39
N THR A 223 -14.82 2.05 -5.08
CA THR A 223 -13.92 1.37 -6.03
C THR A 223 -13.99 -0.15 -5.94
N SER A 224 -14.90 -0.70 -5.13
CA SER A 224 -14.94 -2.14 -4.82
C SER A 224 -15.29 -3.03 -6.00
N SER A 225 -16.00 -2.48 -7.00
CA SER A 225 -16.48 -3.21 -8.18
C SER A 225 -15.57 -3.09 -9.41
N ILE A 226 -14.49 -2.29 -9.35
CA ILE A 226 -13.52 -2.18 -10.45
C ILE A 226 -12.66 -3.45 -10.49
N ASP A 227 -12.42 -3.97 -11.69
CA ASP A 227 -11.54 -5.11 -11.91
C ASP A 227 -10.13 -4.84 -11.37
N ASP A 228 -9.52 -5.83 -10.68
CA ASP A 228 -8.23 -5.66 -10.03
C ASP A 228 -7.08 -5.47 -11.02
N GLN A 229 -7.14 -6.06 -12.22
CA GLN A 229 -6.12 -5.85 -13.26
C GLN A 229 -6.19 -4.43 -13.81
N VAL A 230 -7.40 -3.93 -14.01
CA VAL A 230 -7.65 -2.55 -14.44
C VAL A 230 -7.17 -1.58 -13.35
N MET A 231 -7.53 -1.83 -12.09
CA MET A 231 -7.08 -1.02 -10.94
C MET A 231 -5.55 -0.98 -10.83
N SER A 232 -4.89 -2.13 -10.98
CA SER A 232 -3.42 -2.23 -11.02
C SER A 232 -2.85 -1.41 -12.18
N GLY A 233 -3.45 -1.50 -13.38
CA GLY A 233 -3.06 -0.70 -14.54
C GLY A 233 -3.11 0.80 -14.28
N TYR A 234 -4.22 1.31 -13.73
CA TYR A 234 -4.34 2.73 -13.35
C TYR A 234 -3.30 3.17 -12.32
N LYS A 235 -2.97 2.29 -11.37
CA LYS A 235 -1.95 2.54 -10.35
C LYS A 235 -0.55 2.59 -10.96
N GLU A 236 -0.18 1.60 -11.77
CA GLU A 236 1.16 1.46 -12.36
C GLU A 236 1.47 2.57 -13.37
N ILE A 237 0.51 2.98 -14.19
CA ILE A 237 0.69 4.12 -15.09
C ILE A 237 0.53 5.49 -14.38
N GLY A 238 0.22 5.53 -13.09
CA GLY A 238 0.20 6.74 -12.28
C GLY A 238 -1.06 7.62 -12.41
N ILE A 239 -2.17 7.07 -12.91
CA ILE A 239 -3.43 7.81 -13.11
C ILE A 239 -4.58 7.33 -12.18
N ILE A 240 -4.26 6.57 -11.13
CA ILE A 240 -5.25 6.06 -10.16
C ILE A 240 -6.11 7.16 -9.53
N HIS A 241 -5.60 8.38 -9.45
CA HIS A 241 -6.32 9.53 -8.92
C HIS A 241 -7.58 9.91 -9.73
N LEU A 242 -7.69 9.45 -10.99
CA LEU A 242 -8.89 9.62 -11.82
C LEU A 242 -10.06 8.74 -11.34
N LEU A 243 -9.74 7.60 -10.73
CA LEU A 243 -10.71 6.69 -10.10
C LEU A 243 -11.06 7.12 -8.66
N SER A 244 -10.61 8.27 -8.22
CA SER A 244 -10.98 8.85 -6.93
C SER A 244 -11.68 10.19 -7.14
N ILE A 245 -12.65 10.51 -6.29
CA ILE A 245 -13.30 11.83 -6.35
C ILE A 245 -12.28 12.90 -5.98
N SER A 246 -11.95 13.74 -6.95
CA SER A 246 -11.01 14.83 -6.84
C SER A 246 -11.68 16.17 -6.61
N GLY A 247 -10.89 17.19 -6.25
CA GLY A 247 -11.40 18.56 -6.17
C GLY A 247 -11.97 19.08 -7.48
N LEU A 248 -11.49 18.58 -8.63
CA LEU A 248 -11.98 18.95 -9.95
C LEU A 248 -13.40 18.38 -10.20
N HIS A 249 -13.65 17.15 -9.75
CA HIS A 249 -14.98 16.53 -9.79
C HIS A 249 -15.99 17.33 -8.96
N ILE A 250 -15.64 17.71 -7.73
CA ILE A 250 -16.49 18.54 -6.86
C ILE A 250 -16.77 19.90 -7.51
N GLN A 251 -15.75 20.54 -8.09
CA GLN A 251 -15.91 21.81 -8.79
C GLN A 251 -16.83 21.68 -10.00
N PHE A 252 -16.74 20.58 -10.75
CA PHE A 252 -17.64 20.29 -11.87
C PHE A 252 -19.10 20.19 -11.40
N PHE A 253 -19.36 19.44 -10.31
CA PHE A 253 -20.69 19.35 -9.71
C PHE A 253 -21.23 20.71 -9.27
N ILE A 254 -20.41 21.50 -8.55
CA ILE A 254 -20.81 22.82 -8.07
C ILE A 254 -21.16 23.73 -9.23
N THR A 255 -20.30 23.77 -10.25
CA THR A 255 -20.49 24.63 -11.42
C THR A 255 -21.71 24.20 -12.24
N GLY A 256 -21.85 22.90 -12.49
CA GLY A 256 -23.00 22.34 -13.23
C GLY A 256 -24.32 22.59 -12.50
N LEU A 257 -24.39 22.28 -11.21
CA LEU A 257 -25.59 22.50 -10.40
C LEU A 257 -25.93 24.00 -10.31
N THR A 258 -24.93 24.86 -10.10
CA THR A 258 -25.14 26.33 -10.10
C THR A 258 -25.67 26.81 -11.42
N TYR A 259 -25.12 26.33 -12.55
CA TYR A 259 -25.58 26.69 -13.88
C TYR A 259 -27.04 26.27 -14.10
N ILE A 260 -27.40 25.03 -13.76
CA ILE A 260 -28.76 24.51 -13.89
C ILE A 260 -29.75 25.34 -13.04
N LEU A 261 -29.41 25.58 -11.76
CA LEU A 261 -30.27 26.37 -10.86
C LEU A 261 -30.51 27.80 -11.38
N TRP A 262 -29.47 28.43 -11.92
CA TRP A 262 -29.65 29.78 -12.53
C TRP A 262 -30.48 29.76 -13.78
N ARG A 263 -30.38 28.72 -14.63
CA ARG A 263 -31.23 28.54 -15.79
C ARG A 263 -32.69 28.29 -15.41
N LEU A 264 -32.95 27.69 -14.26
CA LEU A 264 -34.28 27.50 -13.68
C LEU A 264 -34.79 28.75 -12.94
N GLY A 265 -34.09 29.88 -13.02
CA GLY A 265 -34.51 31.14 -12.39
C GLY A 265 -34.25 31.21 -10.89
N VAL A 266 -33.47 30.29 -10.30
CA VAL A 266 -33.11 30.34 -8.87
C VAL A 266 -32.10 31.46 -8.64
N THR A 267 -32.37 32.32 -7.64
CA THR A 267 -31.48 33.45 -7.30
C THR A 267 -30.16 32.97 -6.75
N ARG A 268 -29.11 33.78 -6.80
CA ARG A 268 -27.78 33.47 -6.27
C ARG A 268 -27.81 33.15 -4.77
N GLU A 269 -28.69 33.85 -4.03
CA GLU A 269 -28.87 33.62 -2.58
C GLU A 269 -29.43 32.23 -2.29
N ARG A 270 -30.47 31.83 -3.00
CA ARG A 270 -31.09 30.51 -2.87
C ARG A 270 -30.17 29.41 -3.35
N THR A 271 -29.42 29.65 -4.43
CA THR A 271 -28.38 28.73 -4.92
C THR A 271 -27.33 28.47 -3.83
N TYR A 272 -26.86 29.53 -3.15
CA TYR A 272 -25.90 29.38 -2.04
C TYR A 272 -26.48 28.53 -0.89
N LEU A 273 -27.73 28.78 -0.49
CA LEU A 273 -28.38 28.01 0.58
C LEU A 273 -28.55 26.53 0.18
N LEU A 274 -28.93 26.27 -1.06
CA LEU A 274 -29.02 24.91 -1.57
C LEU A 274 -27.65 24.19 -1.56
N LEU A 275 -26.59 24.87 -1.99
CA LEU A 275 -25.24 24.32 -1.96
C LEU A 275 -24.73 24.10 -0.53
N LEU A 276 -25.10 24.96 0.41
CA LEU A 276 -24.74 24.82 1.83
C LEU A 276 -25.32 23.54 2.45
N ILE A 277 -26.48 23.07 1.97
CA ILE A 277 -27.10 21.81 2.39
C ILE A 277 -26.61 20.64 1.55
N PHE A 278 -26.61 20.80 0.22
CA PHE A 278 -26.29 19.72 -0.72
C PHE A 278 -24.85 19.21 -0.56
N LEU A 279 -23.85 20.10 -0.44
CA LEU A 279 -22.45 19.70 -0.40
C LEU A 279 -22.08 18.87 0.83
N PRO A 280 -22.49 19.21 2.07
CA PRO A 280 -22.28 18.33 3.21
C PRO A 280 -23.01 16.99 3.10
N LEU A 281 -24.22 16.99 2.55
CA LEU A 281 -24.99 15.77 2.30
C LEU A 281 -24.25 14.87 1.29
N TYR A 282 -23.76 15.43 0.19
CA TYR A 282 -22.95 14.72 -0.79
C TYR A 282 -21.62 14.21 -0.18
N GLY A 283 -20.97 15.01 0.67
CA GLY A 283 -19.81 14.58 1.44
C GLY A 283 -20.09 13.35 2.30
N SER A 284 -21.26 13.30 2.94
CA SER A 284 -21.69 12.14 3.74
C SER A 284 -21.97 10.90 2.87
N LEU A 285 -22.57 11.06 1.70
CA LEU A 285 -22.81 9.98 0.74
C LEU A 285 -21.50 9.40 0.17
N THR A 286 -20.46 10.22 0.05
CA THR A 286 -19.15 9.83 -0.49
C THR A 286 -18.13 9.43 0.58
N GLY A 287 -18.51 9.49 1.87
CA GLY A 287 -17.66 9.06 3.01
C GLY A 287 -16.58 10.05 3.43
N TRP A 288 -16.69 11.35 3.08
CA TRP A 288 -15.80 12.44 3.53
C TRP A 288 -14.29 12.17 3.27
N GLY A 289 -13.96 11.55 2.13
CA GLY A 289 -12.56 11.41 1.72
C GLY A 289 -11.80 12.75 1.77
N THR A 290 -10.52 12.75 2.05
CA THR A 290 -9.71 13.97 2.29
C THR A 290 -9.82 15.01 1.15
N SER A 291 -9.80 14.54 -0.12
CA SER A 291 -9.93 15.43 -1.29
C SER A 291 -11.32 16.06 -1.36
N ILE A 292 -12.35 15.30 -1.01
CA ILE A 292 -13.75 15.72 -1.00
C ILE A 292 -13.96 16.76 0.12
N PHE A 293 -13.52 16.43 1.34
CA PHE A 293 -13.59 17.34 2.48
C PHE A 293 -12.95 18.70 2.16
N ARG A 294 -11.71 18.68 1.66
CA ARG A 294 -11.00 19.90 1.28
C ARG A 294 -11.79 20.70 0.24
N ALA A 295 -12.26 20.06 -0.84
CA ALA A 295 -12.94 20.74 -1.94
C ALA A 295 -14.29 21.34 -1.51
N ILE A 296 -15.08 20.61 -0.73
CA ILE A 296 -16.37 21.08 -0.19
C ILE A 296 -16.14 22.27 0.75
N VAL A 297 -15.29 22.13 1.76
CA VAL A 297 -15.08 23.18 2.76
C VAL A 297 -14.46 24.43 2.13
N MET A 298 -13.49 24.28 1.20
CA MET A 298 -12.95 25.43 0.44
C MET A 298 -14.04 26.16 -0.34
N SER A 299 -14.90 25.42 -1.03
CA SER A 299 -15.98 26.01 -1.81
C SER A 299 -16.98 26.75 -0.92
N LEU A 300 -17.39 26.14 0.21
CA LEU A 300 -18.30 26.79 1.16
C LEU A 300 -17.67 28.04 1.78
N LEU A 301 -16.41 28.00 2.19
CA LEU A 301 -15.71 29.18 2.73
C LEU A 301 -15.61 30.31 1.72
N SER A 302 -15.27 29.99 0.46
CA SER A 302 -15.18 30.98 -0.62
C SER A 302 -16.53 31.64 -0.90
N GLN A 303 -17.60 30.85 -1.03
CA GLN A 303 -18.96 31.35 -1.29
C GLN A 303 -19.50 32.15 -0.10
N THR A 304 -19.27 31.68 1.14
CA THR A 304 -19.64 32.41 2.36
C THR A 304 -18.92 33.77 2.41
N GLY A 305 -17.61 33.77 2.15
CA GLY A 305 -16.84 35.02 2.10
C GLY A 305 -17.37 36.02 1.08
N ALA A 306 -17.74 35.56 -0.11
CA ALA A 306 -18.36 36.38 -1.13
C ALA A 306 -19.71 36.95 -0.66
N ARG A 307 -20.52 36.15 0.03
CA ARG A 307 -21.84 36.53 0.54
C ARG A 307 -21.79 37.61 1.61
N ILE A 308 -20.85 37.51 2.55
CA ILE A 308 -20.66 38.48 3.64
C ILE A 308 -19.82 39.69 3.20
N ARG A 309 -19.54 39.84 1.90
CA ARG A 309 -18.68 40.88 1.32
C ARG A 309 -17.26 40.94 1.91
N LYS A 310 -16.78 39.83 2.45
CA LYS A 310 -15.40 39.65 2.92
C LYS A 310 -14.77 38.47 2.16
N PRO A 311 -14.30 38.68 0.92
CA PRO A 311 -13.82 37.61 0.08
C PRO A 311 -12.63 36.91 0.73
N ILE A 312 -12.75 35.58 0.89
CA ILE A 312 -11.69 34.71 1.40
C ILE A 312 -10.83 34.28 0.19
N SER A 313 -9.53 34.45 0.28
CA SER A 313 -8.62 34.01 -0.80
C SER A 313 -8.60 32.47 -0.84
N GLY A 314 -8.33 31.89 -2.03
CA GLY A 314 -8.21 30.44 -2.18
C GLY A 314 -7.17 29.85 -1.22
N LEU A 315 -6.05 30.56 -1.01
CA LEU A 315 -5.00 30.14 -0.08
C LEU A 315 -5.45 30.19 1.39
N ASP A 316 -6.24 31.20 1.79
CA ASP A 316 -6.80 31.25 3.15
C ASP A 316 -7.86 30.14 3.34
N ALA A 317 -8.71 29.89 2.34
CA ALA A 317 -9.68 28.80 2.37
C ALA A 317 -8.98 27.44 2.48
N TRP A 318 -7.93 27.21 1.70
CA TRP A 318 -7.08 26.03 1.80
C TRP A 318 -6.48 25.87 3.22
N SER A 319 -5.96 26.95 3.77
CA SER A 319 -5.33 26.97 5.11
C SER A 319 -6.33 26.58 6.20
N TRP A 320 -7.55 27.10 6.12
CA TRP A 320 -8.62 26.76 7.05
C TRP A 320 -9.05 25.30 6.93
N THR A 321 -9.14 24.75 5.70
CA THR A 321 -9.44 23.31 5.56
C THR A 321 -8.39 22.43 6.18
N LEU A 322 -7.11 22.82 6.11
CA LEU A 322 -6.03 22.10 6.76
C LEU A 322 -6.19 22.10 8.27
N ILE A 323 -6.45 23.29 8.88
CA ILE A 323 -6.64 23.42 10.33
C ILE A 323 -7.85 22.60 10.80
N PHE A 324 -9.00 22.75 10.15
CA PHE A 324 -10.20 21.99 10.48
C PHE A 324 -10.02 20.48 10.31
N GLY A 325 -9.37 20.06 9.23
CA GLY A 325 -9.05 18.65 9.02
C GLY A 325 -8.18 18.07 10.14
N LEU A 326 -7.17 18.82 10.61
CA LEU A 326 -6.32 18.41 11.73
C LEU A 326 -7.08 18.33 13.06
N TRP A 327 -8.06 19.19 13.29
CA TRP A 327 -8.88 19.15 14.49
C TRP A 327 -9.86 17.99 14.50
N LEU A 328 -10.42 17.65 13.33
CA LEU A 328 -11.33 16.51 13.19
C LEU A 328 -10.62 15.17 13.29
N ASN A 329 -9.46 15.04 12.64
CA ASN A 329 -8.65 13.83 12.68
C ASN A 329 -7.18 14.15 12.40
N PRO A 330 -6.34 14.31 13.42
CA PRO A 330 -4.94 14.65 13.22
C PRO A 330 -4.12 13.51 12.58
N TYR A 331 -4.58 12.25 12.67
CA TYR A 331 -3.90 11.11 12.05
C TYR A 331 -3.93 11.12 10.51
N GLN A 332 -4.79 11.94 9.89
CA GLN A 332 -4.83 12.08 8.42
C GLN A 332 -3.50 12.49 7.82
N ILE A 333 -2.62 13.19 8.56
CA ILE A 333 -1.28 13.61 8.10
C ILE A 333 -0.44 12.45 7.57
N PHE A 334 -0.70 11.22 8.04
CA PHE A 334 0.01 10.02 7.61
C PHE A 334 -0.59 9.36 6.37
N SER A 335 -1.76 9.80 5.91
CA SER A 335 -2.37 9.23 4.71
C SER A 335 -1.81 9.86 3.44
N ILE A 336 -1.49 9.02 2.45
CA ILE A 336 -0.97 9.44 1.14
C ILE A 336 -1.96 10.40 0.47
N GLY A 337 -3.26 10.09 0.53
CA GLY A 337 -4.30 10.93 -0.04
C GLY A 337 -4.32 12.35 0.54
N PHE A 338 -4.12 12.49 1.86
CA PHE A 338 -3.99 13.80 2.50
C PHE A 338 -2.74 14.54 2.02
N GLN A 339 -1.58 13.88 2.06
CA GLN A 339 -0.30 14.48 1.67
C GLN A 339 -0.34 14.98 0.24
N LEU A 340 -0.76 14.14 -0.73
CA LEU A 340 -0.84 14.52 -2.13
C LEU A 340 -1.92 15.58 -2.38
N SER A 341 -3.12 15.43 -1.80
CA SER A 341 -4.22 16.38 -1.99
C SER A 341 -3.83 17.79 -1.55
N TYR A 342 -3.27 17.93 -0.35
CA TYR A 342 -2.87 19.24 0.18
C TYR A 342 -1.63 19.79 -0.52
N LEU A 343 -0.60 18.98 -0.79
CA LEU A 343 0.62 19.43 -1.45
C LEU A 343 0.35 19.91 -2.88
N LEU A 344 -0.32 19.10 -3.70
CA LEU A 344 -0.56 19.45 -5.10
C LEU A 344 -1.49 20.66 -5.25
N SER A 345 -2.53 20.77 -4.40
CA SER A 345 -3.40 21.95 -4.41
C SER A 345 -2.69 23.22 -3.92
N LEU A 346 -1.83 23.12 -2.91
CA LEU A 346 -0.99 24.26 -2.48
C LEU A 346 -0.09 24.73 -3.61
N THR A 347 0.56 23.81 -4.31
CA THR A 347 1.41 24.10 -5.45
C THR A 347 0.64 24.86 -6.54
N LEU A 348 -0.54 24.36 -6.92
CA LEU A 348 -1.37 25.05 -7.90
C LEU A 348 -1.76 26.46 -7.44
N MET A 349 -2.09 26.66 -6.16
CA MET A 349 -2.50 27.97 -5.65
C MET A 349 -1.36 28.98 -5.57
N LEU A 350 -0.15 28.52 -5.22
CA LEU A 350 1.01 29.41 -5.11
C LEU A 350 1.56 29.80 -6.49
N PHE A 351 1.51 28.88 -7.46
CA PHE A 351 2.22 29.05 -8.73
C PHE A 351 1.29 29.11 -9.95
N SER A 352 -0.05 29.18 -9.76
CA SER A 352 -1.03 29.20 -10.86
C SER A 352 -0.71 30.27 -11.91
N ASP A 353 -0.48 31.52 -11.49
CA ASP A 353 -0.22 32.63 -12.39
C ASP A 353 1.04 32.39 -13.24
N SER A 354 2.08 31.85 -12.65
CA SER A 354 3.33 31.52 -13.35
C SER A 354 3.16 30.33 -14.30
N LEU A 355 2.42 29.30 -13.88
CA LEU A 355 2.23 28.06 -14.65
C LEU A 355 1.26 28.23 -15.81
N PHE A 356 0.16 28.97 -15.63
CA PHE A 356 -0.81 29.22 -16.69
C PHE A 356 -0.32 30.25 -17.73
N ASN A 357 0.72 31.02 -17.42
CA ASN A 357 1.29 32.04 -18.29
C ASN A 357 2.72 31.73 -18.76
N LEU A 358 3.15 30.46 -18.74
CA LEU A 358 4.45 30.04 -19.28
C LEU A 358 4.53 30.25 -20.79
N SER A 359 3.43 29.99 -21.49
CA SER A 359 3.29 30.14 -22.93
C SER A 359 1.94 30.74 -23.30
N LYS A 360 1.89 31.37 -24.50
CA LYS A 360 0.62 31.79 -25.10
C LYS A 360 -0.27 30.60 -25.52
N ARG A 361 0.29 29.39 -25.64
CA ARG A 361 -0.44 28.18 -26.03
C ARG A 361 -0.89 27.42 -24.78
N ALA A 362 -2.19 27.26 -24.59
CA ALA A 362 -2.78 26.55 -23.45
C ALA A 362 -2.29 25.10 -23.34
N SER A 363 -2.06 24.42 -24.48
CA SER A 363 -1.53 23.05 -24.51
C SER A 363 -0.16 22.94 -23.84
N ILE A 364 0.75 23.90 -24.08
CA ILE A 364 2.08 23.91 -23.46
C ILE A 364 1.95 24.13 -21.96
N ASN A 365 1.06 25.00 -21.52
CA ASN A 365 0.83 25.27 -20.10
C ASN A 365 0.28 24.01 -19.40
N ASN A 366 -0.66 23.28 -20.02
CA ASN A 366 -1.20 22.05 -19.48
C ASN A 366 -0.12 20.94 -19.34
N VAL A 367 0.75 20.79 -20.35
CA VAL A 367 1.91 19.87 -20.28
C VAL A 367 2.82 20.25 -19.12
N ALA A 368 3.16 21.53 -19.01
CA ALA A 368 4.04 22.03 -17.94
C ALA A 368 3.43 21.81 -16.55
N ILE A 369 2.11 22.05 -16.38
CA ILE A 369 1.40 21.81 -15.13
C ILE A 369 1.44 20.32 -14.79
N SER A 370 1.11 19.43 -15.73
CA SER A 370 1.16 17.99 -15.51
C SER A 370 2.55 17.54 -15.09
N PHE A 371 3.59 18.03 -15.78
CA PHE A 371 4.99 17.74 -15.46
C PHE A 371 5.36 18.17 -14.05
N ILE A 372 5.07 19.42 -13.68
CA ILE A 372 5.43 19.99 -12.37
C ILE A 372 4.68 19.27 -11.24
N LEU A 373 3.39 18.98 -11.41
CA LEU A 373 2.62 18.25 -10.41
C LEU A 373 3.12 16.82 -10.22
N THR A 374 3.47 16.13 -11.31
CA THR A 374 4.12 14.81 -11.25
C THR A 374 5.44 14.90 -10.50
N LEU A 375 6.30 15.85 -10.86
CA LEU A 375 7.61 16.05 -10.23
C LEU A 375 7.51 16.29 -8.71
N ILE A 376 6.53 17.08 -8.29
CA ILE A 376 6.28 17.39 -6.86
C ILE A 376 5.72 16.17 -6.12
N SER A 377 4.98 15.29 -6.80
CA SER A 377 4.44 14.07 -6.17
C SER A 377 5.50 12.99 -5.94
N ILE A 378 6.61 13.00 -6.72
CA ILE A 378 7.64 11.95 -6.69
C ILE A 378 8.19 11.67 -5.29
N PRO A 379 8.59 12.65 -4.46
CA PRO A 379 9.11 12.36 -3.14
C PRO A 379 8.13 11.55 -2.28
N ILE A 380 6.84 11.93 -2.28
CA ILE A 380 5.80 11.24 -1.51
C ILE A 380 5.56 9.83 -2.04
N LEU A 381 5.43 9.66 -3.36
CA LEU A 381 5.22 8.35 -3.99
C LEU A 381 6.41 7.42 -3.72
N SER A 382 7.63 7.90 -3.89
CA SER A 382 8.85 7.13 -3.61
C SER A 382 8.98 6.75 -2.13
N PHE A 383 8.54 7.60 -1.22
CA PHE A 383 8.57 7.30 0.22
C PHE A 383 7.60 6.18 0.60
N HIS A 384 6.42 6.13 -0.04
CA HIS A 384 5.37 5.16 0.30
C HIS A 384 5.40 3.88 -0.54
N PHE A 385 5.77 3.99 -1.83
CA PHE A 385 5.71 2.88 -2.80
C PHE A 385 7.07 2.45 -3.32
N PHE A 386 8.15 3.18 -3.00
CA PHE A 386 9.52 2.94 -3.48
C PHE A 386 9.68 3.07 -4.99
N GLU A 387 8.65 3.56 -5.67
CA GLU A 387 8.60 3.74 -7.11
C GLU A 387 7.67 4.89 -7.50
N PHE A 388 7.79 5.37 -8.72
CA PHE A 388 6.84 6.30 -9.34
C PHE A 388 6.76 6.06 -10.85
N SER A 389 5.61 6.41 -11.45
CA SER A 389 5.41 6.34 -12.89
C SER A 389 5.73 7.67 -13.54
N TRP A 390 6.67 7.69 -14.50
CA TRP A 390 6.92 8.88 -15.31
C TRP A 390 5.95 8.97 -16.50
N ILE A 391 5.42 7.83 -16.95
CA ILE A 391 4.45 7.75 -18.05
C ILE A 391 3.13 8.43 -17.68
N GLY A 392 2.80 8.47 -16.38
CA GLY A 392 1.61 9.15 -15.87
C GLY A 392 1.52 10.62 -16.28
N MET A 393 2.66 11.29 -16.50
CA MET A 393 2.71 12.66 -16.99
C MET A 393 2.04 12.78 -18.38
N PHE A 394 2.32 11.86 -19.28
CA PHE A 394 1.73 11.83 -20.63
C PHE A 394 0.32 11.26 -20.59
N ALA A 395 0.09 10.21 -19.82
CA ALA A 395 -1.23 9.63 -19.65
C ALA A 395 -2.24 10.66 -19.15
N ASN A 396 -1.87 11.52 -18.20
CA ASN A 396 -2.72 12.59 -17.70
C ASN A 396 -3.19 13.57 -18.79
N LEU A 397 -2.40 13.80 -19.83
CA LEU A 397 -2.81 14.70 -20.93
C LEU A 397 -3.98 14.15 -21.74
N ILE A 398 -4.13 12.83 -21.77
CA ILE A 398 -5.18 12.12 -22.50
C ILE A 398 -6.35 11.81 -21.56
N PHE A 399 -6.06 11.16 -20.44
CA PHE A 399 -7.10 10.62 -19.56
C PHE A 399 -7.79 11.69 -18.70
N VAL A 400 -7.11 12.75 -18.26
CA VAL A 400 -7.74 13.82 -17.46
C VAL A 400 -8.84 14.54 -18.28
N PRO A 401 -8.61 15.01 -19.51
CA PRO A 401 -9.68 15.58 -20.34
C PRO A 401 -10.78 14.56 -20.63
N LEU A 402 -10.44 13.31 -20.99
CA LEU A 402 -11.40 12.26 -21.26
C LEU A 402 -12.35 12.04 -20.09
N PHE A 403 -11.80 11.85 -18.89
CA PHE A 403 -12.60 11.65 -17.69
C PHE A 403 -13.43 12.87 -17.30
N THR A 404 -12.85 14.07 -17.38
CA THR A 404 -13.53 15.30 -16.94
C THR A 404 -14.63 15.73 -17.89
N TRP A 405 -14.40 15.63 -19.21
CA TRP A 405 -15.31 16.20 -20.19
C TRP A 405 -16.23 15.19 -20.89
N VAL A 406 -15.92 13.88 -20.78
CA VAL A 406 -16.72 12.84 -21.44
C VAL A 406 -17.27 11.84 -20.43
N VAL A 407 -16.38 11.10 -19.75
CA VAL A 407 -16.79 9.99 -18.85
C VAL A 407 -17.66 10.49 -17.71
N MET A 408 -17.23 11.55 -17.02
CA MET A 408 -17.96 12.06 -15.85
C MET A 408 -19.32 12.69 -16.21
N PRO A 409 -19.46 13.58 -17.20
CA PRO A 409 -20.77 14.08 -17.61
C PRO A 409 -21.72 12.96 -18.05
N LEU A 410 -21.21 11.98 -18.81
CA LEU A 410 -22.01 10.85 -19.26
C LEU A 410 -22.43 9.94 -18.09
N SER A 411 -21.53 9.72 -17.10
CA SER A 411 -21.85 9.01 -15.86
C SER A 411 -22.97 9.69 -15.08
N ILE A 412 -22.91 11.02 -14.94
CA ILE A 412 -23.96 11.81 -14.25
C ILE A 412 -25.29 11.71 -15.01
N PHE A 413 -25.23 11.82 -16.35
CA PHE A 413 -26.43 11.75 -17.19
C PHE A 413 -27.07 10.37 -17.12
N LEU A 414 -26.30 9.29 -17.28
CA LEU A 414 -26.79 7.91 -17.17
C LEU A 414 -27.37 7.64 -15.78
N PHE A 415 -26.68 8.06 -14.72
CA PHE A 415 -27.20 7.93 -13.36
C PHE A 415 -28.53 8.66 -13.17
N ALA A 416 -28.64 9.94 -13.59
CA ALA A 416 -29.88 10.71 -13.43
C ALA A 416 -31.02 10.16 -14.30
N SER A 417 -30.72 9.71 -15.53
CA SER A 417 -31.69 9.17 -16.46
C SER A 417 -32.12 7.74 -16.16
N SER A 418 -31.32 6.96 -15.40
CA SER A 418 -31.68 5.58 -15.04
C SER A 418 -33.01 5.47 -14.26
N TYR A 419 -33.37 6.51 -13.51
CA TYR A 419 -34.64 6.55 -12.78
C TYR A 419 -35.89 6.78 -13.68
N LEU A 420 -35.74 7.33 -14.89
CA LEU A 420 -36.84 7.71 -15.74
C LEU A 420 -36.79 7.06 -17.12
N LEU A 421 -35.62 6.70 -17.62
CA LEU A 421 -35.42 6.36 -19.04
C LEU A 421 -34.76 4.97 -19.21
N SER A 422 -34.54 4.18 -18.19
CA SER A 422 -33.77 2.91 -18.24
C SER A 422 -34.30 1.92 -19.31
N GLY A 423 -35.59 1.86 -19.54
CA GLY A 423 -36.19 0.98 -20.56
C GLY A 423 -36.24 1.56 -21.98
N THR A 424 -35.68 2.74 -22.24
CA THR A 424 -35.77 3.39 -23.57
C THR A 424 -34.59 3.03 -24.47
N LEU A 425 -34.81 3.00 -25.80
CA LEU A 425 -33.77 2.82 -26.81
C LEU A 425 -32.64 3.87 -26.67
N PHE A 426 -33.01 5.10 -26.30
CA PHE A 426 -32.05 6.18 -26.09
C PHE A 426 -31.10 5.90 -24.92
N PHE A 427 -31.63 5.40 -23.79
CA PHE A 427 -30.82 5.02 -22.66
C PHE A 427 -29.84 3.87 -23.01
N HIS A 428 -30.35 2.84 -23.70
CA HIS A 428 -29.52 1.73 -24.17
C HIS A 428 -28.44 2.17 -25.15
N PHE A 429 -28.76 3.08 -26.08
CA PHE A 429 -27.76 3.64 -26.99
C PHE A 429 -26.62 4.35 -26.23
N LEU A 430 -26.97 5.22 -25.27
CA LEU A 430 -25.95 5.90 -24.47
C LEU A 430 -25.18 4.96 -23.57
N SER A 431 -25.82 3.94 -23.01
CA SER A 431 -25.14 2.90 -22.21
C SER A 431 -24.13 2.15 -23.06
N ASN A 432 -24.49 1.70 -24.25
CA ASN A 432 -23.56 1.02 -25.16
C ASN A 432 -22.40 1.92 -25.59
N LEU A 433 -22.67 3.21 -25.83
CA LEU A 433 -21.60 4.18 -26.12
C LEU A 433 -20.63 4.31 -24.96
N MET A 434 -21.16 4.44 -23.73
CA MET A 434 -20.34 4.53 -22.51
C MET A 434 -19.54 3.27 -22.29
N GLU A 435 -20.13 2.09 -22.47
CA GLU A 435 -19.47 0.81 -22.30
C GLU A 435 -18.29 0.64 -23.26
N SER A 436 -18.52 0.90 -24.57
CA SER A 436 -17.45 0.86 -25.57
C SER A 436 -16.32 1.84 -25.26
N LEU A 437 -16.66 3.03 -24.76
CA LEU A 437 -15.65 4.02 -24.34
C LEU A 437 -14.84 3.55 -23.14
N LEU A 438 -15.47 2.94 -22.15
CA LEU A 438 -14.79 2.41 -20.95
C LEU A 438 -13.90 1.21 -21.31
N GLU A 439 -14.40 0.27 -22.12
CA GLU A 439 -13.62 -0.88 -22.61
C GLU A 439 -12.39 -0.42 -23.39
N MET A 440 -12.55 0.56 -24.28
CA MET A 440 -11.42 1.17 -25.00
C MET A 440 -10.43 1.81 -24.03
N THR A 441 -10.92 2.48 -22.99
CA THR A 441 -10.10 3.12 -21.97
C THR A 441 -9.31 2.10 -21.17
N GLU A 442 -9.94 1.02 -20.72
CA GLU A 442 -9.32 -0.10 -20.00
C GLU A 442 -8.28 -0.82 -20.87
N TRP A 443 -8.63 -1.11 -22.12
CA TRP A 443 -7.69 -1.68 -23.08
C TRP A 443 -6.43 -0.80 -23.24
N LEU A 444 -6.63 0.52 -23.37
CA LEU A 444 -5.50 1.46 -23.51
C LEU A 444 -4.64 1.50 -22.25
N VAL A 445 -5.26 1.49 -21.06
CA VAL A 445 -4.55 1.41 -19.77
C VAL A 445 -3.70 0.15 -19.69
N LEU A 446 -4.28 -1.02 -20.01
CA LEU A 446 -3.57 -2.29 -19.98
C LEU A 446 -2.43 -2.35 -21.02
N LYS A 447 -2.61 -1.74 -22.20
CA LYS A 447 -1.54 -1.64 -23.21
C LYS A 447 -0.40 -0.72 -22.78
N ILE A 448 -0.70 0.44 -22.18
CA ILE A 448 0.31 1.37 -21.66
C ILE A 448 1.07 0.74 -20.48
N LYS A 449 0.40 -0.05 -19.63
CA LYS A 449 1.04 -0.80 -18.54
C LYS A 449 2.17 -1.70 -19.04
N LEU A 450 2.01 -2.32 -20.21
CA LEU A 450 3.01 -3.21 -20.82
C LEU A 450 4.23 -2.45 -21.39
N PHE A 451 4.20 -1.11 -21.40
CA PHE A 451 5.34 -0.33 -21.88
C PHE A 451 6.54 -0.51 -20.94
N PRO A 452 7.71 -0.95 -21.47
CA PRO A 452 8.89 -1.21 -20.65
C PRO A 452 9.35 0.07 -19.95
N TYR A 453 9.78 -0.08 -18.69
CA TYR A 453 10.28 1.04 -17.87
C TYR A 453 9.24 2.15 -17.60
N SER A 454 7.94 1.82 -17.61
CA SER A 454 6.85 2.75 -17.28
C SER A 454 6.97 3.29 -15.84
N THR A 455 7.55 2.51 -14.95
CA THR A 455 7.82 2.86 -13.55
C THR A 455 9.32 2.92 -13.27
N ILE A 456 9.72 3.87 -12.43
CA ILE A 456 11.10 4.01 -11.94
C ILE A 456 11.11 3.64 -10.47
N VAL A 457 11.85 2.57 -10.14
CA VAL A 457 12.04 2.12 -8.75
C VAL A 457 13.20 2.91 -8.14
N THR A 458 12.91 3.68 -7.10
CA THR A 458 13.89 4.51 -6.39
C THR A 458 14.48 3.81 -5.17
N GLY A 459 13.77 2.80 -4.68
CA GLY A 459 14.02 2.23 -3.37
C GLY A 459 13.66 3.17 -2.22
N ARG A 460 13.98 2.76 -1.00
CA ARG A 460 13.80 3.60 0.18
C ARG A 460 14.90 4.65 0.27
N VAL A 461 14.53 5.87 0.01
CA VAL A 461 15.47 6.99 0.02
C VAL A 461 15.73 7.46 1.45
N PRO A 462 17.00 7.71 1.83
CA PRO A 462 17.34 8.29 3.13
C PRO A 462 16.69 9.66 3.33
N PHE A 463 16.31 9.93 4.56
CA PHE A 463 15.58 11.15 4.91
C PHE A 463 16.31 12.45 4.51
N GLY A 464 17.65 12.46 4.62
CA GLY A 464 18.45 13.63 4.19
C GLY A 464 18.33 13.91 2.69
N LEU A 465 18.36 12.87 1.86
CA LEU A 465 18.20 13.01 0.41
C LEU A 465 16.76 13.38 0.02
N PHE A 466 15.77 12.88 0.77
CA PHE A 466 14.38 13.30 0.64
C PHE A 466 14.20 14.80 0.88
N ILE A 467 14.84 15.35 1.92
CA ILE A 467 14.84 16.80 2.19
C ILE A 467 15.55 17.58 1.07
N LEU A 468 16.70 17.09 0.61
CA LEU A 468 17.43 17.74 -0.50
C LEU A 468 16.58 17.79 -1.77
N MET A 469 15.81 16.73 -2.04
CA MET A 469 14.87 16.71 -3.17
C MET A 469 13.78 17.77 -3.02
N ILE A 470 13.19 17.91 -1.83
CA ILE A 470 12.18 18.95 -1.55
C ILE A 470 12.79 20.34 -1.71
N ILE A 471 13.99 20.59 -1.18
CA ILE A 471 14.68 21.87 -1.33
C ILE A 471 14.96 22.16 -2.80
N GLY A 472 15.47 21.18 -3.56
CA GLY A 472 15.71 21.31 -4.99
C GLY A 472 14.45 21.68 -5.77
N LEU A 473 13.32 21.03 -5.46
CA LEU A 473 12.01 21.34 -6.04
C LEU A 473 11.55 22.78 -5.72
N ILE A 474 11.66 23.19 -4.45
CA ILE A 474 11.30 24.55 -4.03
C ILE A 474 12.17 25.59 -4.78
N LEU A 475 13.49 25.39 -4.85
CA LEU A 475 14.41 26.29 -5.56
C LEU A 475 14.10 26.34 -7.06
N PHE A 476 13.75 25.20 -7.66
CA PHE A 476 13.34 25.14 -9.07
C PHE A 476 12.06 25.94 -9.33
N ILE A 477 11.03 25.79 -8.48
CA ILE A 477 9.76 26.48 -8.62
C ILE A 477 9.95 27.99 -8.42
N VAL A 478 10.71 28.41 -7.39
CA VAL A 478 11.04 29.83 -7.15
C VAL A 478 11.82 30.44 -8.31
N ALA A 479 12.73 29.68 -8.93
CA ALA A 479 13.48 30.13 -10.10
C ALA A 479 12.57 30.27 -11.34
N LEU A 480 11.58 29.38 -11.51
CA LEU A 480 10.56 29.49 -12.56
C LEU A 480 9.71 30.75 -12.38
N GLU A 481 9.22 31.01 -11.17
CA GLU A 481 8.41 32.16 -10.83
C GLU A 481 9.17 33.49 -11.08
N GLY A 482 10.39 33.55 -10.56
CA GLY A 482 11.24 34.74 -10.71
C GLY A 482 11.87 34.88 -12.10
N ARG A 483 11.71 33.91 -12.99
CA ARG A 483 12.38 33.84 -14.32
C ARG A 483 13.89 34.08 -14.26
N LYS A 484 14.50 33.79 -13.10
CA LYS A 484 15.94 34.02 -12.83
C LYS A 484 16.63 32.69 -12.49
N LYS A 485 17.86 32.52 -13.01
CA LYS A 485 18.71 31.37 -12.70
C LYS A 485 18.08 29.99 -13.01
N ILE A 486 17.08 29.91 -13.91
CA ILE A 486 16.34 28.69 -14.24
C ILE A 486 17.31 27.57 -14.64
N LYS A 487 18.29 27.83 -15.51
CA LYS A 487 19.27 26.83 -15.94
C LYS A 487 20.02 26.19 -14.76
N ARG A 488 20.44 27.02 -13.77
CA ARG A 488 21.17 26.51 -12.58
C ARG A 488 20.27 25.66 -11.68
N SER A 489 19.02 26.07 -11.47
CA SER A 489 18.06 25.30 -10.67
C SER A 489 17.65 24.00 -11.35
N VAL A 490 17.53 23.98 -12.68
CA VAL A 490 17.30 22.74 -13.44
C VAL A 490 18.49 21.79 -13.29
N VAL A 491 19.73 22.27 -13.46
CA VAL A 491 20.93 21.43 -13.29
C VAL A 491 20.98 20.85 -11.87
N LEU A 492 20.78 21.69 -10.83
CA LEU A 492 20.73 21.23 -9.45
C LEU A 492 19.66 20.16 -9.24
N LEU A 493 18.45 20.41 -9.75
CA LEU A 493 17.33 19.47 -9.62
C LEU A 493 17.64 18.15 -10.33
N VAL A 494 18.21 18.19 -11.54
CA VAL A 494 18.60 16.97 -12.29
C VAL A 494 19.65 16.19 -11.51
N VAL A 495 20.67 16.84 -10.94
CA VAL A 495 21.71 16.16 -10.14
C VAL A 495 21.10 15.51 -8.91
N VAL A 496 20.30 16.27 -8.12
CA VAL A 496 19.64 15.72 -6.93
C VAL A 496 18.70 14.56 -7.31
N PHE A 497 17.97 14.69 -8.41
CA PHE A 497 17.05 13.68 -8.90
C PHE A 497 17.77 12.41 -9.36
N THR A 498 18.90 12.54 -10.04
CA THR A 498 19.74 11.41 -10.43
C THR A 498 20.26 10.67 -9.20
N ILE A 499 20.80 11.40 -8.21
CA ILE A 499 21.23 10.80 -6.94
C ILE A 499 20.05 10.12 -6.25
N PHE A 500 18.88 10.78 -6.20
CA PHE A 500 17.67 10.24 -5.58
C PHE A 500 17.23 8.90 -6.19
N ILE A 501 17.25 8.76 -7.53
CA ILE A 501 16.87 7.52 -8.22
C ILE A 501 17.90 6.41 -7.98
N TYR A 502 19.18 6.74 -8.04
CA TYR A 502 20.22 5.72 -8.09
C TYR A 502 20.87 5.40 -6.75
N TYR A 503 20.58 6.19 -5.70
CA TYR A 503 21.18 6.02 -4.37
C TYR A 503 21.09 4.59 -3.85
N GLN A 504 19.89 4.02 -3.86
CA GLN A 504 19.66 2.69 -3.29
C GLN A 504 20.16 1.58 -4.22
N LYS A 505 20.10 1.79 -5.54
CA LYS A 505 20.61 0.83 -6.52
C LYS A 505 22.12 0.63 -6.38
N TYR A 506 22.86 1.72 -6.24
CA TYR A 506 24.33 1.70 -6.15
C TYR A 506 24.84 1.86 -4.70
N ASN A 507 24.08 1.35 -3.73
CA ASN A 507 24.53 1.29 -2.35
C ASN A 507 25.87 0.54 -2.26
N PRO A 508 26.92 1.12 -1.60
CA PRO A 508 28.22 0.46 -1.48
C PRO A 508 28.20 -0.78 -0.56
N PHE A 509 27.12 -0.98 0.16
CA PHE A 509 26.96 -2.14 1.04
C PHE A 509 26.16 -3.24 0.35
N GLY A 510 26.65 -4.48 0.48
CA GLY A 510 25.89 -5.67 0.19
C GLY A 510 25.00 -6.06 1.36
N GLU A 511 23.93 -6.79 1.07
CA GLU A 511 22.94 -7.18 2.07
C GLU A 511 22.49 -8.63 1.85
N VAL A 512 22.35 -9.38 2.95
CA VAL A 512 21.66 -10.66 2.99
C VAL A 512 20.43 -10.48 3.89
N LEU A 513 19.25 -10.76 3.36
CA LEU A 513 17.98 -10.64 4.05
C LEU A 513 17.29 -12.00 4.10
N VAL A 514 17.12 -12.57 5.28
CA VAL A 514 16.24 -13.72 5.51
C VAL A 514 14.88 -13.16 5.88
N LEU A 515 13.90 -13.34 4.99
CA LEU A 515 12.60 -12.71 5.12
C LEU A 515 11.65 -13.56 5.96
N ASP A 516 10.79 -12.91 6.72
CA ASP A 516 9.67 -13.55 7.37
C ASP A 516 8.52 -13.67 6.37
N VAL A 517 8.42 -14.82 5.74
CA VAL A 517 7.37 -15.17 4.77
C VAL A 517 6.26 -16.02 5.41
N GLY A 518 6.30 -16.19 6.74
CA GLY A 518 5.53 -17.17 7.46
C GLY A 518 6.22 -18.53 7.42
N GLN A 519 5.50 -19.59 7.11
CA GLN A 519 6.12 -20.88 6.85
C GLN A 519 6.78 -20.83 5.47
N GLY A 520 8.03 -21.32 5.37
CA GLY A 520 8.80 -21.34 4.13
C GLY A 520 10.04 -20.45 4.15
N ASP A 521 10.78 -20.46 3.06
CA ASP A 521 12.03 -19.73 2.91
C ASP A 521 11.97 -18.65 1.84
N ALA A 522 12.59 -17.51 2.11
CA ALA A 522 12.93 -16.50 1.11
C ALA A 522 14.16 -15.70 1.56
N ILE A 523 15.27 -15.84 0.85
CA ILE A 523 16.53 -15.21 1.23
C ILE A 523 17.02 -14.35 0.07
N LEU A 524 17.02 -13.03 0.26
CA LEU A 524 17.47 -12.07 -0.74
C LEU A 524 18.92 -11.66 -0.49
N ILE A 525 19.77 -11.79 -1.51
CA ILE A 525 21.19 -11.42 -1.45
C ILE A 525 21.42 -10.33 -2.50
N LYS A 526 21.82 -9.15 -2.06
CA LYS A 526 22.19 -8.02 -2.91
C LYS A 526 23.69 -7.73 -2.73
N LYS A 527 24.44 -7.73 -3.83
CA LYS A 527 25.87 -7.38 -3.80
C LYS A 527 26.10 -5.87 -3.72
N PRO A 528 27.24 -5.42 -3.18
CA PRO A 528 27.64 -4.02 -3.18
C PRO A 528 27.53 -3.39 -4.57
N PHE A 529 27.24 -2.09 -4.63
CA PHE A 529 27.13 -1.30 -5.86
C PHE A 529 26.12 -1.85 -6.90
N GLY A 530 25.18 -2.72 -6.48
CA GLY A 530 24.23 -3.34 -7.40
C GLY A 530 24.86 -4.33 -8.39
N ALA A 531 26.01 -4.91 -8.02
CA ALA A 531 26.75 -5.85 -8.89
C ALA A 531 26.03 -7.20 -9.11
N GLY A 532 24.91 -7.44 -8.40
CA GLY A 532 24.04 -8.59 -8.59
C GLY A 532 23.00 -8.71 -7.49
N VAL A 533 21.85 -9.29 -7.85
CA VAL A 533 20.75 -9.58 -6.94
C VAL A 533 20.32 -11.03 -7.11
N TYR A 534 20.23 -11.73 -6.01
CA TYR A 534 19.96 -13.16 -5.98
C TYR A 534 18.88 -13.45 -4.94
N LEU A 535 18.03 -14.41 -5.24
CA LEU A 535 16.97 -14.86 -4.33
C LEU A 535 17.07 -16.37 -4.20
N ILE A 536 17.06 -16.88 -2.99
CA ILE A 536 16.96 -18.31 -2.67
C ILE A 536 15.56 -18.51 -2.12
N ASP A 537 14.76 -19.28 -2.81
CA ASP A 537 13.34 -19.54 -2.59
C ASP A 537 12.45 -18.28 -2.57
N THR A 538 11.17 -18.46 -2.65
CA THR A 538 10.18 -17.37 -2.75
C THR A 538 9.13 -17.41 -1.64
N GLY A 539 9.18 -18.43 -0.78
CA GLY A 539 8.08 -18.69 0.14
C GLY A 539 6.82 -19.13 -0.59
N GLY A 540 5.75 -19.22 0.15
CA GLY A 540 4.44 -19.55 -0.35
C GLY A 540 3.54 -20.10 0.75
N ALA A 541 2.26 -20.21 0.47
CA ALA A 541 1.30 -20.85 1.34
C ALA A 541 0.75 -22.08 0.64
N MET A 542 0.62 -23.19 1.36
CA MET A 542 0.01 -24.39 0.79
C MET A 542 -1.36 -24.06 0.18
N ALA A 543 -1.53 -24.38 -1.09
CA ALA A 543 -2.80 -24.27 -1.77
C ALA A 543 -3.65 -25.49 -1.41
N PHE A 544 -4.81 -25.25 -0.81
CA PHE A 544 -5.84 -26.27 -0.67
C PHE A 544 -6.78 -26.19 -1.87
N GLU A 545 -7.28 -27.33 -2.32
CA GLU A 545 -8.33 -27.36 -3.33
C GLU A 545 -9.53 -26.54 -2.84
N LYS A 546 -9.99 -25.61 -3.68
CA LYS A 546 -11.11 -24.72 -3.39
C LYS A 546 -12.13 -24.84 -4.51
N GLU A 547 -13.38 -24.82 -4.13
CA GLU A 547 -14.47 -24.65 -5.09
C GLU A 547 -14.41 -23.25 -5.73
N GLU A 548 -14.96 -23.09 -6.94
CA GLU A 548 -14.90 -21.80 -7.66
C GLU A 548 -15.42 -20.62 -6.84
N TRP A 549 -16.49 -20.80 -6.06
CA TRP A 549 -17.06 -19.76 -5.23
C TRP A 549 -16.15 -19.34 -4.06
N GLN A 550 -15.22 -20.19 -3.64
CA GLN A 550 -14.26 -19.95 -2.55
C GLN A 550 -13.00 -19.19 -3.04
N ILE A 551 -12.78 -19.18 -4.36
CA ILE A 551 -11.60 -18.51 -4.92
C ILE A 551 -11.72 -17.01 -4.68
N ARG A 552 -10.73 -16.45 -4.00
CA ARG A 552 -10.66 -15.02 -3.74
C ARG A 552 -10.06 -14.31 -4.95
N LYS A 553 -10.73 -13.28 -5.44
CA LYS A 553 -10.23 -12.43 -6.53
C LYS A 553 -8.96 -11.71 -6.12
N LYS A 554 -8.91 -11.25 -4.87
CA LYS A 554 -7.79 -10.51 -4.30
C LYS A 554 -7.03 -11.38 -3.30
N GLN A 555 -6.24 -12.32 -3.82
CA GLN A 555 -5.30 -13.01 -2.96
C GLN A 555 -4.21 -12.04 -2.53
N SER A 556 -4.17 -11.77 -1.21
CA SER A 556 -3.05 -11.05 -0.61
C SER A 556 -1.94 -12.07 -0.37
N THR A 557 -1.12 -12.28 -1.38
CA THR A 557 -0.03 -13.27 -1.38
C THR A 557 1.18 -12.76 -0.59
N VAL A 558 2.11 -13.66 -0.29
CA VAL A 558 3.39 -13.31 0.34
C VAL A 558 4.22 -12.45 -0.61
N ALA A 559 4.19 -12.75 -1.93
CA ALA A 559 4.86 -11.92 -2.93
C ALA A 559 4.40 -10.47 -2.87
N SER A 560 3.10 -10.22 -2.90
CA SER A 560 2.54 -8.85 -2.91
C SER A 560 2.71 -8.09 -1.60
N ARG A 561 2.71 -8.79 -0.45
CA ARG A 561 2.82 -8.19 0.88
C ARG A 561 4.24 -8.02 1.38
N VAL A 562 5.16 -8.93 0.99
CA VAL A 562 6.50 -9.02 1.54
C VAL A 562 7.56 -8.88 0.44
N LEU A 563 7.65 -9.84 -0.50
CA LEU A 563 8.77 -9.93 -1.43
C LEU A 563 8.89 -8.68 -2.32
N ILE A 564 7.83 -8.34 -3.06
CA ILE A 564 7.84 -7.23 -4.01
C ILE A 564 8.14 -5.89 -3.30
N PRO A 565 7.48 -5.53 -2.18
CA PRO A 565 7.80 -4.30 -1.45
C PRO A 565 9.23 -4.27 -0.93
N VAL A 566 9.75 -5.35 -0.36
CA VAL A 566 11.13 -5.41 0.14
C VAL A 566 12.12 -5.25 -1.02
N ILE A 567 11.96 -6.01 -2.10
CA ILE A 567 12.81 -5.94 -3.29
C ILE A 567 12.82 -4.52 -3.88
N LYS A 568 11.65 -3.93 -4.08
CA LYS A 568 11.52 -2.55 -4.57
C LYS A 568 12.13 -1.54 -3.59
N SER A 569 11.99 -1.75 -2.28
CA SER A 569 12.58 -0.85 -1.26
C SER A 569 14.11 -0.79 -1.31
N LEU A 570 14.75 -1.83 -1.82
CA LEU A 570 16.20 -1.90 -2.05
C LEU A 570 16.64 -1.32 -3.40
N GLY A 571 15.72 -0.72 -4.16
CA GLY A 571 15.99 -0.16 -5.48
C GLY A 571 16.23 -1.23 -6.55
N VAL A 572 15.74 -2.44 -6.34
CA VAL A 572 15.90 -3.58 -7.24
C VAL A 572 14.74 -3.63 -8.22
N THR A 573 15.07 -3.70 -9.50
CA THR A 573 14.12 -3.83 -10.63
C THR A 573 14.19 -5.17 -11.32
N GLN A 574 15.26 -5.93 -11.05
CA GLN A 574 15.55 -7.19 -11.72
C GLN A 574 16.35 -8.10 -10.78
N ILE A 575 16.03 -9.39 -10.78
CA ILE A 575 16.78 -10.43 -10.09
C ILE A 575 17.63 -11.17 -11.11
N ASP A 576 18.94 -11.26 -10.84
CA ASP A 576 19.87 -11.91 -11.77
C ASP A 576 19.72 -13.44 -11.77
N GLN A 577 19.53 -14.03 -10.56
CA GLN A 577 19.27 -15.46 -10.42
C GLN A 577 18.32 -15.70 -9.26
N VAL A 578 17.33 -16.55 -9.49
CA VAL A 578 16.49 -17.15 -8.46
C VAL A 578 16.90 -18.61 -8.34
N PHE A 579 17.19 -19.04 -7.13
CA PHE A 579 17.46 -20.44 -6.78
C PHE A 579 16.22 -21.00 -6.11
N ILE A 580 15.65 -22.06 -6.63
CA ILE A 580 14.61 -22.83 -5.95
C ILE A 580 15.27 -24.09 -5.42
N THR A 581 15.17 -24.29 -4.10
CA THR A 581 15.81 -25.43 -3.43
C THR A 581 15.14 -26.74 -3.79
N HIS A 582 13.79 -26.77 -3.78
CA HIS A 582 12.98 -27.93 -4.16
C HIS A 582 11.58 -27.49 -4.58
N GLY A 583 10.70 -28.44 -4.87
CA GLY A 583 9.42 -28.15 -5.54
C GLY A 583 8.22 -27.91 -4.64
N ASP A 584 8.38 -27.74 -3.32
CA ASP A 584 7.27 -27.54 -2.41
C ASP A 584 6.77 -26.09 -2.39
N GLU A 585 5.48 -25.91 -2.13
CA GLU A 585 4.82 -24.60 -2.26
C GLU A 585 5.37 -23.55 -1.29
N ASP A 586 5.82 -23.92 -0.12
CA ASP A 586 6.43 -22.99 0.85
C ASP A 586 7.84 -22.53 0.46
N HIS A 587 8.40 -23.04 -0.64
CA HIS A 587 9.65 -22.58 -1.26
C HIS A 587 9.46 -21.94 -2.61
N MET A 588 8.53 -22.41 -3.43
CA MET A 588 8.37 -21.93 -4.80
C MET A 588 7.01 -21.26 -5.09
N GLY A 589 6.07 -21.26 -4.13
CA GLY A 589 4.67 -20.90 -4.35
C GLY A 589 4.46 -19.48 -4.88
N GLU A 590 5.33 -18.53 -4.51
CA GLU A 590 5.22 -17.13 -4.94
C GLU A 590 6.02 -16.80 -6.22
N LEU A 591 6.66 -17.78 -6.84
CA LEU A 591 7.56 -17.58 -7.98
C LEU A 591 6.84 -16.95 -9.18
N LYS A 592 5.62 -17.39 -9.49
CA LYS A 592 4.84 -16.89 -10.62
C LYS A 592 4.45 -15.41 -10.42
N GLU A 593 3.91 -15.08 -9.26
CA GLU A 593 3.47 -13.71 -8.95
C GLU A 593 4.65 -12.74 -8.84
N LEU A 594 5.77 -13.20 -8.28
CA LEU A 594 7.01 -12.43 -8.27
C LEU A 594 7.46 -12.08 -9.68
N ALA A 595 7.43 -13.04 -10.61
CA ALA A 595 7.84 -12.85 -12.00
C ALA A 595 6.92 -11.91 -12.80
N GLU A 596 5.66 -11.73 -12.39
CA GLU A 596 4.76 -10.73 -12.99
C GLU A 596 5.18 -9.30 -12.66
N SER A 597 5.82 -9.08 -11.51
CA SER A 597 6.19 -7.75 -11.00
C SER A 597 7.67 -7.42 -11.09
N ILE A 598 8.54 -8.42 -11.06
CA ILE A 598 10.01 -8.28 -11.04
C ILE A 598 10.60 -9.17 -12.14
N ASN A 599 11.43 -8.59 -12.98
CA ASN A 599 12.10 -9.35 -14.06
C ASN A 599 13.13 -10.33 -13.45
N ILE A 600 13.06 -11.60 -13.85
CA ILE A 600 13.99 -12.67 -13.45
C ILE A 600 14.80 -13.09 -14.66
N LYS A 601 16.14 -12.93 -14.62
CA LYS A 601 17.01 -13.33 -15.75
C LYS A 601 17.21 -14.83 -15.85
N LYS A 602 17.40 -15.49 -14.69
CA LYS A 602 17.72 -16.91 -14.65
C LYS A 602 17.06 -17.57 -13.46
N LEU A 603 16.41 -18.71 -13.70
CA LEU A 603 15.88 -19.61 -12.68
C LEU A 603 16.77 -20.85 -12.59
N ILE A 604 17.22 -21.17 -11.40
CA ILE A 604 18.10 -22.31 -11.08
C ILE A 604 17.40 -23.22 -10.12
N PHE A 605 17.38 -24.51 -10.39
CA PHE A 605 16.68 -25.52 -9.59
C PHE A 605 17.32 -26.90 -9.75
N PRO A 606 17.13 -27.86 -8.82
CA PRO A 606 17.68 -29.20 -8.94
C PRO A 606 17.00 -29.99 -10.06
N VAL A 607 17.76 -30.89 -10.69
CA VAL A 607 17.23 -31.78 -11.72
C VAL A 607 16.19 -32.71 -11.11
N GLY A 608 15.00 -32.74 -11.66
CA GLY A 608 13.85 -33.52 -11.16
C GLY A 608 12.71 -32.68 -10.62
N THR A 609 12.95 -31.44 -10.19
CA THR A 609 11.92 -30.53 -9.65
C THR A 609 10.76 -30.29 -10.64
N THR A 610 11.03 -30.35 -11.96
CA THR A 610 10.00 -30.22 -12.99
C THR A 610 8.99 -31.37 -13.04
N LYS A 611 9.19 -32.44 -12.26
CA LYS A 611 8.19 -33.49 -12.08
C LYS A 611 7.02 -33.03 -11.22
N LYS A 612 7.21 -32.02 -10.36
CA LYS A 612 6.16 -31.38 -9.60
C LYS A 612 5.39 -30.42 -10.50
N GLN A 613 4.11 -30.71 -10.71
CA GLN A 613 3.26 -29.98 -11.66
C GLN A 613 3.17 -28.46 -11.37
N PRO A 614 2.98 -27.99 -10.12
CA PRO A 614 2.93 -26.54 -9.84
C PRO A 614 4.23 -25.82 -10.22
N PHE A 615 5.39 -26.44 -9.95
CA PHE A 615 6.68 -25.90 -10.35
C PHE A 615 6.86 -25.85 -11.88
N TYR A 616 6.46 -26.93 -12.56
CA TYR A 616 6.56 -27.00 -14.02
C TYR A 616 5.77 -25.87 -14.71
N GLU A 617 4.53 -25.61 -14.26
CA GLU A 617 3.70 -24.54 -14.79
C GLU A 617 4.30 -23.15 -14.53
N ALA A 618 4.84 -22.93 -13.33
CA ALA A 618 5.53 -21.68 -13.00
C ALA A 618 6.78 -21.50 -13.89
N ALA A 619 7.62 -22.53 -14.00
CA ALA A 619 8.83 -22.51 -14.82
C ALA A 619 8.53 -22.23 -16.31
N GLN A 620 7.51 -22.89 -16.88
CA GLN A 620 7.07 -22.60 -18.26
C GLN A 620 6.63 -21.15 -18.45
N THR A 621 5.91 -20.61 -17.48
CA THR A 621 5.46 -19.21 -17.54
C THR A 621 6.66 -18.24 -17.54
N LEU A 622 7.65 -18.50 -16.70
CA LEU A 622 8.88 -17.72 -16.64
C LEU A 622 9.68 -17.82 -17.95
N GLU A 623 9.80 -19.03 -18.52
CA GLU A 623 10.49 -19.25 -19.78
C GLU A 623 9.85 -18.47 -20.94
N LYS A 624 8.52 -18.51 -21.05
CA LYS A 624 7.76 -17.70 -22.02
C LYS A 624 8.00 -16.19 -21.86
N ASN A 625 8.28 -15.73 -20.64
CA ASN A 625 8.62 -14.34 -20.33
C ASN A 625 10.11 -14.03 -20.52
N GLY A 626 10.92 -14.99 -21.03
CA GLY A 626 12.33 -14.80 -21.36
C GLY A 626 13.33 -15.14 -20.26
N THR A 627 12.89 -15.73 -19.14
CA THR A 627 13.76 -16.23 -18.08
C THR A 627 14.51 -17.47 -18.55
N LYS A 628 15.82 -17.52 -18.35
CA LYS A 628 16.63 -18.72 -18.66
C LYS A 628 16.48 -19.75 -17.57
N LEU A 629 16.09 -20.97 -17.94
CA LEU A 629 15.99 -22.10 -17.01
C LEU A 629 17.31 -22.87 -16.93
N SER A 630 17.69 -23.33 -15.74
CA SER A 630 18.92 -24.11 -15.51
C SER A 630 18.70 -25.16 -14.42
N ALA A 631 18.52 -26.39 -14.82
CA ALA A 631 18.47 -27.52 -13.89
C ALA A 631 19.90 -27.97 -13.54
N LEU A 632 20.21 -28.12 -12.25
CA LEU A 632 21.55 -28.41 -11.76
C LEU A 632 21.60 -29.66 -10.87
N THR A 633 22.76 -30.30 -10.88
CA THR A 633 23.23 -31.24 -9.84
C THR A 633 24.66 -30.84 -9.47
N ALA A 634 25.15 -31.25 -8.31
CA ALA A 634 26.51 -30.94 -7.90
C ALA A 634 27.56 -31.54 -8.87
N GLU A 635 27.29 -32.73 -9.43
CA GLU A 635 28.17 -33.34 -10.45
C GLU A 635 28.25 -32.52 -11.75
N ASN A 636 27.11 -31.93 -12.20
CA ASN A 636 27.09 -31.15 -13.44
C ASN A 636 27.72 -29.78 -13.32
N THR A 637 27.90 -29.25 -12.08
CA THR A 637 28.41 -27.91 -11.84
C THR A 637 29.94 -27.86 -11.78
N GLN A 638 30.65 -28.98 -11.61
CA GLN A 638 32.12 -29.09 -11.61
C GLN A 638 32.83 -27.96 -10.86
N LYS A 639 32.34 -27.60 -9.67
CA LYS A 639 32.83 -26.48 -8.83
C LYS A 639 32.55 -25.08 -9.41
N GLN A 640 31.65 -24.95 -10.39
CA GLN A 640 31.22 -23.64 -10.88
C GLN A 640 30.56 -22.86 -9.74
N LEU A 641 30.91 -21.57 -9.62
CA LEU A 641 30.26 -20.66 -8.66
C LEU A 641 29.09 -19.95 -9.34
N PHE A 642 28.01 -19.82 -8.59
CA PHE A 642 26.77 -19.15 -9.01
C PHE A 642 26.50 -17.92 -8.13
N GLY A 643 25.75 -16.97 -8.65
CA GLY A 643 25.29 -15.83 -7.89
C GLY A 643 26.37 -15.07 -7.15
N PRO A 644 26.22 -14.90 -5.84
CA PRO A 644 27.19 -14.19 -4.99
C PRO A 644 28.42 -15.06 -4.63
N SER A 645 28.87 -15.94 -5.49
CA SER A 645 29.95 -16.92 -5.29
C SER A 645 29.52 -18.16 -4.49
N LEU A 646 28.32 -18.66 -4.75
CA LEU A 646 27.80 -19.89 -4.14
C LEU A 646 28.15 -21.11 -4.98
N ALA A 647 28.62 -22.17 -4.33
CA ALA A 647 28.78 -23.49 -4.90
C ALA A 647 27.54 -24.34 -4.61
N VAL A 648 27.20 -25.20 -5.54
CA VAL A 648 26.17 -26.22 -5.36
C VAL A 648 26.85 -27.48 -4.80
N LEU A 649 26.51 -27.88 -3.60
CA LEU A 649 27.05 -29.05 -2.93
C LEU A 649 26.18 -30.29 -3.07
N TRP A 650 24.87 -30.12 -3.29
CA TRP A 650 23.86 -31.16 -3.36
C TRP A 650 22.67 -30.70 -4.23
N PRO A 651 21.85 -31.55 -4.87
CA PRO A 651 21.99 -33.01 -4.91
C PRO A 651 23.08 -33.48 -5.91
N LEU A 652 23.63 -34.66 -5.69
CA LEU A 652 24.63 -35.25 -6.60
C LEU A 652 24.00 -35.65 -7.93
N LYS A 653 22.83 -36.27 -7.87
CA LYS A 653 22.09 -36.84 -9.01
C LYS A 653 20.69 -36.24 -9.14
N ALA A 654 20.04 -36.51 -10.24
CA ALA A 654 18.65 -36.15 -10.46
C ALA A 654 17.73 -36.86 -9.47
N GLY A 655 16.82 -36.10 -8.83
CA GLY A 655 15.83 -36.58 -7.88
C GLY A 655 14.39 -36.47 -8.39
N GLU A 656 13.44 -36.41 -7.46
CA GLU A 656 12.00 -36.24 -7.70
C GLU A 656 11.51 -34.84 -7.33
N GLY A 657 12.40 -33.96 -6.82
CA GLY A 657 12.06 -32.62 -6.35
C GLY A 657 11.50 -32.58 -4.94
N GLU A 658 11.78 -33.61 -4.13
CA GLU A 658 11.41 -33.73 -2.72
C GLU A 658 12.45 -33.05 -1.81
N ASN A 659 12.19 -33.00 -0.49
CA ASN A 659 13.06 -32.37 0.51
C ASN A 659 14.53 -32.79 0.40
N ASN A 660 14.80 -34.07 0.34
CA ASN A 660 16.17 -34.60 0.21
C ASN A 660 16.85 -34.31 -1.13
N ASP A 661 16.12 -33.80 -2.12
CA ASP A 661 16.65 -33.33 -3.39
C ASP A 661 16.93 -31.80 -3.38
N SER A 662 16.82 -31.14 -2.21
CA SER A 662 17.02 -29.70 -2.07
C SER A 662 18.39 -29.26 -2.58
N LEU A 663 18.43 -28.17 -3.33
CA LEU A 663 19.66 -27.53 -3.80
C LEU A 663 20.41 -26.90 -2.61
N VAL A 664 21.47 -27.54 -2.18
CA VAL A 664 22.32 -27.05 -1.09
C VAL A 664 23.34 -26.09 -1.65
N LEU A 665 23.29 -24.84 -1.16
CA LEU A 665 24.18 -23.75 -1.59
C LEU A 665 25.15 -23.39 -0.47
N TYR A 666 26.43 -23.24 -0.84
CA TYR A 666 27.48 -22.88 0.09
C TYR A 666 28.42 -21.83 -0.49
N GLY A 667 28.83 -20.86 0.31
CA GLY A 667 29.81 -19.88 -0.14
C GLY A 667 30.13 -18.80 0.90
N LYS A 668 31.14 -18.00 0.57
CA LYS A 668 31.53 -16.86 1.39
C LYS A 668 30.79 -15.61 0.95
N ILE A 669 30.01 -15.00 1.88
CA ILE A 669 29.33 -13.73 1.64
C ILE A 669 29.77 -12.76 2.75
N GLY A 670 30.43 -11.69 2.36
CA GLY A 670 31.11 -10.81 3.32
C GLY A 670 32.21 -11.57 4.07
N ASP A 671 32.18 -11.50 5.39
CA ASP A 671 33.20 -12.12 6.25
C ASP A 671 32.88 -13.56 6.64
N TYR A 672 31.69 -14.09 6.33
CA TYR A 672 31.19 -15.38 6.81
C TYR A 672 31.01 -16.40 5.70
N TYR A 673 31.19 -17.67 6.06
CA TYR A 673 30.81 -18.81 5.26
C TYR A 673 29.36 -19.21 5.59
N TRP A 674 28.52 -19.20 4.57
CA TRP A 674 27.09 -19.48 4.67
C TRP A 674 26.78 -20.86 4.09
N LEU A 675 25.86 -21.57 4.74
CA LEU A 675 25.25 -22.78 4.22
C LEU A 675 23.73 -22.58 4.16
N PHE A 676 23.16 -22.83 2.97
CA PHE A 676 21.73 -22.81 2.69
C PHE A 676 21.32 -24.22 2.25
N PRO A 677 20.88 -25.08 3.17
CA PRO A 677 20.63 -26.50 2.89
C PRO A 677 19.26 -26.76 2.27
N GLY A 678 18.37 -25.75 2.18
CA GLY A 678 16.95 -26.00 1.88
C GLY A 678 16.33 -26.88 2.95
N ASP A 679 15.55 -27.88 2.52
CA ASP A 679 14.81 -28.76 3.41
C ASP A 679 15.36 -30.19 3.44
N ILE A 680 16.71 -30.34 3.20
CA ILE A 680 17.32 -31.66 3.34
C ILE A 680 17.04 -32.25 4.73
N GLU A 681 16.80 -33.54 4.75
CA GLU A 681 16.56 -34.31 5.95
C GLU A 681 17.80 -35.11 6.37
N GLU A 682 17.72 -35.83 7.50
CA GLU A 682 18.84 -36.55 8.10
C GLU A 682 19.60 -37.44 7.11
N ALA A 683 18.93 -38.08 6.16
CA ALA A 683 19.58 -38.92 5.15
C ALA A 683 20.48 -38.09 4.22
N GLY A 684 19.98 -36.96 3.68
CA GLY A 684 20.75 -36.06 2.83
C GLY A 684 21.87 -35.35 3.61
N GLU A 685 21.64 -34.98 4.88
CA GLU A 685 22.65 -34.40 5.77
C GLU A 685 23.82 -35.37 6.01
N ALA A 686 23.54 -36.65 6.26
CA ALA A 686 24.55 -37.66 6.48
C ALA A 686 25.45 -37.88 5.26
N GLU A 687 24.87 -37.90 4.04
CA GLU A 687 25.63 -37.99 2.80
C GLU A 687 26.47 -36.73 2.57
N LEU A 688 25.88 -35.52 2.77
CA LEU A 688 26.55 -34.23 2.61
C LEU A 688 27.75 -34.14 3.59
N ALA A 689 27.54 -34.55 4.85
CA ALA A 689 28.58 -34.57 5.88
C ALA A 689 29.74 -35.52 5.55
N ALA A 690 29.43 -36.68 4.96
CA ALA A 690 30.46 -37.66 4.53
C ALA A 690 31.28 -37.14 3.33
N LEU A 691 30.63 -36.45 2.39
CA LEU A 691 31.27 -35.86 1.20
C LEU A 691 32.18 -34.67 1.54
N TYR A 692 31.78 -33.87 2.53
CA TYR A 692 32.48 -32.64 2.91
C TYR A 692 32.85 -32.63 4.40
N PRO A 693 33.74 -33.51 4.87
CA PRO A 693 34.04 -33.68 6.30
C PRO A 693 34.66 -32.44 6.96
N ASN A 694 35.26 -31.56 6.20
CA ASN A 694 35.93 -30.32 6.69
C ASN A 694 35.14 -29.04 6.26
N LEU A 695 33.84 -29.13 6.07
CA LEU A 695 33.03 -27.98 5.66
C LEU A 695 32.96 -26.95 6.79
N ARG A 696 33.54 -25.77 6.57
CA ARG A 696 33.50 -24.67 7.54
C ARG A 696 32.25 -23.84 7.30
N VAL A 697 31.39 -23.70 8.31
CA VAL A 697 30.16 -22.91 8.26
C VAL A 697 30.19 -21.94 9.45
N ASP A 698 30.06 -20.63 9.15
CA ASP A 698 29.90 -19.62 10.20
C ASP A 698 28.41 -19.34 10.44
N ILE A 699 27.58 -19.29 9.37
CA ILE A 699 26.15 -19.02 9.43
C ILE A 699 25.39 -20.16 8.71
N LEU A 700 24.55 -20.83 9.46
CA LEU A 700 23.69 -21.91 8.96
C LEU A 700 22.25 -21.41 8.84
N LYS A 701 21.65 -21.45 7.64
CA LYS A 701 20.20 -21.48 7.52
C LYS A 701 19.77 -22.90 7.93
N VAL A 702 18.96 -23.00 8.96
CA VAL A 702 18.55 -24.30 9.51
C VAL A 702 17.68 -25.05 8.51
N ALA A 703 17.98 -26.32 8.27
CA ALA A 703 17.25 -27.14 7.31
C ALA A 703 15.82 -27.37 7.76
N HIS A 704 14.89 -27.46 6.79
CA HIS A 704 13.49 -27.83 6.96
C HIS A 704 12.83 -27.08 8.15
N HIS A 705 13.08 -25.77 8.23
CA HIS A 705 12.52 -24.86 9.25
C HIS A 705 12.75 -25.29 10.71
N GLY A 706 13.72 -26.19 10.97
CA GLY A 706 13.95 -26.80 12.27
C GLY A 706 13.02 -27.98 12.56
N SER A 707 12.61 -28.73 11.53
CA SER A 707 11.89 -29.98 11.67
C SER A 707 12.70 -31.01 12.48
N GLN A 708 12.01 -31.90 13.19
CA GLN A 708 12.63 -33.04 13.88
C GLN A 708 13.37 -33.98 12.92
N THR A 709 12.95 -34.04 11.63
CA THR A 709 13.55 -34.93 10.61
C THR A 709 14.84 -34.37 10.01
N SER A 710 15.27 -33.18 10.42
CA SER A 710 16.44 -32.51 9.89
C SER A 710 17.35 -31.95 10.99
N THR A 711 18.47 -31.34 10.58
CA THR A 711 19.41 -30.66 11.49
C THR A 711 19.91 -31.63 12.56
N SER A 712 20.32 -32.84 12.10
CA SER A 712 20.73 -33.94 12.96
C SER A 712 21.92 -33.54 13.86
N GLU A 713 22.02 -34.15 15.04
CA GLU A 713 23.06 -33.84 16.03
C GLU A 713 24.46 -33.92 15.43
N LYS A 714 24.74 -35.02 14.70
CA LYS A 714 26.05 -35.24 14.04
C LYS A 714 26.37 -34.16 13.01
N PHE A 715 25.36 -33.74 12.24
CA PHE A 715 25.52 -32.72 11.20
C PHE A 715 25.84 -31.36 11.83
N VAL A 716 25.09 -30.96 12.84
CA VAL A 716 25.31 -29.66 13.52
C VAL A 716 26.62 -29.63 14.27
N GLN A 717 27.00 -30.73 14.94
CA GLN A 717 28.30 -30.85 15.61
C GLN A 717 29.49 -30.74 14.65
N GLN A 718 29.37 -31.36 13.44
CA GLN A 718 30.40 -31.25 12.41
C GLN A 718 30.53 -29.85 11.86
N LEU A 719 29.39 -29.16 11.58
CA LEU A 719 29.42 -27.80 11.06
C LEU A 719 29.80 -26.76 12.08
N ASN A 720 29.44 -26.96 13.34
CA ASN A 720 29.66 -26.07 14.49
C ASN A 720 29.43 -24.57 14.15
N PRO A 721 28.22 -24.19 13.67
CA PRO A 721 27.98 -22.85 13.23
C PRO A 721 27.94 -21.86 14.39
N LYS A 722 28.40 -20.61 14.15
CA LYS A 722 28.31 -19.52 15.12
C LYS A 722 26.88 -18.98 15.24
N ILE A 723 26.18 -18.95 14.11
CA ILE A 723 24.84 -18.41 13.99
C ILE A 723 23.95 -19.42 13.23
N ALA A 724 22.78 -19.69 13.77
CA ALA A 724 21.72 -20.46 13.14
C ALA A 724 20.51 -19.57 12.86
N LEU A 725 20.03 -19.57 11.62
CA LEU A 725 18.87 -18.78 11.18
C LEU A 725 17.71 -19.73 10.86
N ILE A 726 16.60 -19.57 11.55
CA ILE A 726 15.42 -20.41 11.38
C ILE A 726 14.29 -19.56 10.78
N SER A 727 13.85 -19.94 9.58
CA SER A 727 12.63 -19.39 8.99
C SER A 727 11.46 -20.27 9.41
N CYS A 728 10.52 -19.72 10.15
CA CYS A 728 9.29 -20.42 10.54
C CYS A 728 8.16 -19.43 10.80
N GLY A 729 6.93 -19.86 10.62
CA GLY A 729 5.75 -19.03 10.80
C GLY A 729 5.37 -18.84 12.27
N LEU A 730 4.82 -17.68 12.58
CA LEU A 730 4.21 -17.43 13.89
C LEU A 730 3.05 -18.42 14.10
N ASN A 731 3.04 -19.13 15.23
CA ASN A 731 2.02 -20.14 15.57
C ASN A 731 1.83 -21.18 14.45
N ASN A 732 2.93 -21.62 13.81
CA ASN A 732 2.85 -22.59 12.72
C ASN A 732 2.31 -23.96 13.19
N ARG A 733 1.59 -24.65 12.30
CA ARG A 733 0.89 -25.91 12.58
C ARG A 733 1.83 -27.09 12.76
N TYR A 734 3.09 -26.95 12.33
CA TYR A 734 4.09 -28.02 12.34
C TYR A 734 4.91 -28.08 13.62
N ASN A 735 4.68 -27.12 14.55
CA ASN A 735 5.49 -26.93 15.75
C ASN A 735 6.99 -26.76 15.45
N HIS A 736 7.31 -26.08 14.33
CA HIS A 736 8.69 -25.72 14.00
C HIS A 736 9.11 -24.40 14.68
N PRO A 737 10.38 -24.26 15.14
CA PRO A 737 11.37 -25.34 15.24
C PRO A 737 11.04 -26.31 16.38
N ASN A 738 11.39 -27.58 16.19
CA ASN A 738 11.24 -28.60 17.20
C ASN A 738 12.18 -28.36 18.38
N GLU A 739 11.75 -28.67 19.60
CA GLU A 739 12.51 -28.45 20.83
C GLU A 739 13.86 -29.18 20.81
N ALA A 740 13.89 -30.43 20.34
CA ALA A 740 15.13 -31.19 20.22
C ALA A 740 16.18 -30.54 19.31
N VAL A 741 15.72 -29.85 18.21
CA VAL A 741 16.61 -29.10 17.33
C VAL A 741 17.17 -27.87 18.05
N MET A 742 16.33 -27.21 18.85
CA MET A 742 16.77 -26.05 19.64
C MET A 742 17.78 -26.45 20.70
N GLU A 743 17.62 -27.56 21.39
CA GLU A 743 18.58 -28.12 22.39
C GLU A 743 19.96 -28.35 21.77
N ARG A 744 20.03 -28.90 20.54
CA ARG A 744 21.32 -29.13 19.83
C ARG A 744 22.12 -27.85 19.67
N PHE A 745 21.44 -26.72 19.35
CA PHE A 745 22.12 -25.42 19.23
C PHE A 745 22.51 -24.80 20.55
N VAL A 746 21.73 -25.04 21.61
CA VAL A 746 22.09 -24.61 22.98
C VAL A 746 23.37 -25.31 23.46
N GLU A 747 23.50 -26.64 23.26
CA GLU A 747 24.68 -27.42 23.60
C GLU A 747 25.98 -26.92 22.92
N LEU A 748 25.84 -26.44 21.67
CA LEU A 748 26.96 -25.92 20.90
C LEU A 748 27.24 -24.42 21.16
N ASN A 749 26.47 -23.75 22.02
CA ASN A 749 26.51 -22.31 22.24
C ASN A 749 26.31 -21.50 20.92
N THR A 750 25.54 -22.02 20.00
CA THR A 750 25.20 -21.36 18.74
C THR A 750 24.17 -20.26 18.99
N THR A 751 24.39 -19.05 18.45
CA THR A 751 23.38 -17.98 18.51
C THR A 751 22.27 -18.27 17.53
N VAL A 752 21.03 -18.40 18.02
CA VAL A 752 19.86 -18.71 17.17
C VAL A 752 18.99 -17.46 16.94
N TYR A 753 18.66 -17.16 15.68
CA TYR A 753 17.66 -16.18 15.29
C TYR A 753 16.50 -16.89 14.60
N ARG A 754 15.26 -16.50 14.98
CA ARG A 754 14.02 -17.10 14.48
C ARG A 754 13.12 -16.02 13.90
N THR A 755 12.60 -16.26 12.68
CA THR A 755 11.70 -15.28 12.04
C THR A 755 10.38 -15.12 12.79
N ASP A 756 9.83 -16.16 13.40
CA ASP A 756 8.60 -16.10 14.20
C ASP A 756 8.72 -15.23 15.48
N LEU A 757 9.91 -15.07 16.03
CA LEU A 757 10.16 -14.27 17.24
C LEU A 757 10.67 -12.85 16.90
N GLN A 758 11.69 -12.75 16.05
CA GLN A 758 12.38 -11.50 15.76
C GLN A 758 11.99 -10.84 14.43
N GLY A 759 11.22 -11.51 13.56
CA GLY A 759 10.97 -11.06 12.19
C GLY A 759 12.15 -11.35 11.27
N SER A 760 12.27 -10.58 10.17
CA SER A 760 13.33 -10.77 9.19
C SER A 760 14.72 -10.47 9.76
N PHE A 761 15.71 -11.24 9.31
CA PHE A 761 17.12 -11.03 9.66
C PHE A 761 17.84 -10.28 8.53
N ARG A 762 18.69 -9.31 8.87
CA ARG A 762 19.49 -8.54 7.91
C ARG A 762 20.97 -8.57 8.29
N TYR A 763 21.81 -9.00 7.36
CA TYR A 763 23.25 -8.90 7.41
C TYR A 763 23.75 -7.92 6.36
N THR A 764 24.54 -6.93 6.75
CA THR A 764 25.10 -5.92 5.85
C THR A 764 26.63 -6.06 5.81
N TYR A 765 27.21 -6.05 4.61
CA TYR A 765 28.65 -6.23 4.42
C TYR A 765 29.21 -5.26 3.36
N SER A 766 30.55 -5.06 3.37
CA SER A 766 31.23 -4.35 2.30
C SER A 766 32.47 -5.14 1.90
N ASP A 767 32.83 -5.10 0.62
CA ASP A 767 33.98 -5.84 0.11
C ASP A 767 35.33 -5.24 0.58
N ASP A 768 35.36 -3.98 1.08
CA ASP A 768 36.58 -3.23 1.40
C ASP A 768 36.63 -2.61 2.82
N LEU A 769 35.60 -2.69 3.61
CA LEU A 769 35.55 -2.01 4.92
C LEU A 769 35.02 -2.94 6.01
N THR A 770 35.93 -3.43 6.83
CA THR A 770 35.65 -4.12 8.09
C THR A 770 34.86 -3.21 9.07
N ARG A 771 33.56 -3.14 8.95
CA ARG A 771 32.64 -2.67 10.00
C ARG A 771 31.35 -3.46 9.92
N VAL A 772 31.31 -4.50 10.74
CA VAL A 772 30.06 -5.15 11.11
C VAL A 772 29.22 -4.14 11.88
N LYS A 773 28.17 -3.63 11.29
CA LYS A 773 27.04 -3.08 12.03
C LYS A 773 26.03 -4.22 12.21
N GLU A 774 26.20 -4.92 13.33
CA GLU A 774 25.12 -5.73 13.87
C GLU A 774 23.96 -4.79 14.23
N ARG A 775 22.77 -5.11 13.70
CA ARG A 775 21.45 -4.58 14.04
C ARG A 775 21.14 -3.15 13.63
N ASP A 776 20.24 -3.04 12.65
CA ASP A 776 19.20 -2.00 12.61
C ASP A 776 17.86 -2.72 12.37
N PHE A 777 17.13 -2.96 13.45
CA PHE A 777 15.71 -3.34 13.44
C PHE A 777 14.83 -2.10 13.61
#